data_2399a8bfa918f9ba72d1459842b3f2d2
#
_entry.id   2399a8bfa918f9ba72d1459842b3f2d2
#
_cell.length_a   1.000
_cell.length_b   1.000
_cell.length_c   1.000
_cell.angle_alpha   90.00
_cell.angle_beta   90.00
_cell.angle_gamma   90.00
#
_symmetry.space_group_name_H-M   'P 1'
#
loop_
_entity.id
_entity.type
_entity.pdbx_description
1 polymer ?
#
loop_
_entity_poly.entity_id
_entity_poly.type
_entity_poly.pdbx_seq_one_letter_code
_entity_poly.pdbx_strand_id
1 'polypeptide(L)'
;RGIKAPAGTVIRTTIDGSVVEKVAGGLRNAYDLVFHPEGGLFVHDSDMESDIETSWYRPTGLYDVTEAGEFGWRSGWAQWPEYYIDRLPMSLDTGRGSPTGGVVYEHFRFPVRYHNAIFLADWSEGRILAVRIKPDGAGFSAESEVFVKGNPLNVTDLDVGPDGALYFSTGGRGTGGGIYRIEWTGEVPERIGNLGTGVAKAIRQPQIYSAWGRQAIAGVKNELGGQWAELVAGVAFSNDNPSHYRTRALDLMQLFGPIPSEDLLIELASAPSAAVRAKAVSMMGLHPAPRSRKQLEKMLTDGEPRVRRATCEAILRSGQWPQSTNALVEMLGDQDRTLAFVARRVLERMPVDSWKAQALGHEEPRVRILGSLALINANPNEATAIEVLAKCSELLTGFLSDAEFVDTLRVCQIALHRGKVAADKIPTLRDQIAEEFPAGDTRMNHELIRLAAYLDADGVAERALDFLSSDAPRADRTLVAMYMQFMSHQWTAVQRFELLKYYESTARESENGSLPLYLMSVTKDFADTFSADDAAAVLEQGNQWPNAALAAIYRLPKPISAEVAATLRQLDRRIASEGLSGNVYTRLRTGIVAALSSIGDEQSSEYLRELWQQEPERRHLIALGLAQKPDGENWDYLIRSLNVLDGEEAMEVIRKLKTVRIATDDPGAIRQVILIGLRAQADGRTIDPVEQLLVYWTGMERPQDAQASMDLWQRWYAKVYPDRPPAELPSGEESKWDLDELVRYIESDSGRKGDPKRGQEVYTKAQCAACHRFGDLGDSVGPDLTAISRRFTRRETLESILYPAHVISDQYMNKKVLTLDGKVYVGLVSDDGTGSLAIRDSRNQVTSVDDQDVDQVLPNNSSIMPAGLLDNLSLDEISDLLAYLGVLPAIEVASRDDQTSAK
;
A
#
# COMPACT_ATOMS: atom_id res chain seq x y z
N ARG A 1 -8.87 16.27 11.74
CA ARG A 1 -8.60 14.91 11.18
C ARG A 1 -9.05 13.89 12.22
N GLY A 2 -9.96 12.95 11.87
CA GLY A 2 -10.51 11.95 12.78
C GLY A 2 -9.48 10.97 13.34
N ILE A 3 -9.90 10.18 14.33
CA ILE A 3 -9.09 9.10 14.89
C ILE A 3 -8.79 8.09 13.78
N LYS A 4 -7.50 7.86 13.52
CA LYS A 4 -7.08 6.83 12.56
C LYS A 4 -7.07 5.49 13.27
N ALA A 5 -7.76 4.50 12.71
CA ALA A 5 -7.57 3.11 13.10
C ALA A 5 -6.12 2.68 12.80
N PRO A 6 -5.52 1.81 13.61
CA PRO A 6 -4.16 1.33 13.34
C PRO A 6 -4.04 0.52 12.04
N ALA A 7 -5.15 -0.06 11.55
CA ALA A 7 -5.25 -0.82 10.30
C ALA A 7 -6.72 -1.00 9.89
N GLY A 8 -6.98 -1.71 8.78
CA GLY A 8 -8.31 -2.11 8.35
C GLY A 8 -9.03 -2.93 9.41
N THR A 9 -10.34 -2.80 9.46
CA THR A 9 -11.15 -3.32 10.57
C THR A 9 -12.47 -3.87 10.06
N VAL A 10 -12.83 -5.06 10.52
CA VAL A 10 -14.19 -5.60 10.34
C VAL A 10 -15.07 -5.05 11.45
N ILE A 11 -16.18 -4.44 11.07
CA ILE A 11 -17.17 -3.89 12.00
C ILE A 11 -18.52 -4.58 11.81
N ARG A 12 -19.29 -4.64 12.89
CA ARG A 12 -20.70 -5.02 12.91
C ARG A 12 -21.52 -3.83 13.36
N THR A 13 -22.62 -3.57 12.67
CA THR A 13 -23.53 -2.48 13.03
C THR A 13 -24.97 -2.99 13.10
N THR A 14 -25.82 -2.29 13.87
CA THR A 14 -27.27 -2.39 13.73
C THR A 14 -27.71 -1.78 12.39
N ILE A 15 -28.90 -2.15 11.90
CA ILE A 15 -29.41 -1.66 10.60
C ILE A 15 -29.51 -0.13 10.56
N ASP A 16 -29.82 0.48 11.69
CA ASP A 16 -29.92 1.94 11.85
C ASP A 16 -28.57 2.62 12.16
N GLY A 17 -27.49 1.85 12.28
CA GLY A 17 -26.14 2.36 12.60
C GLY A 17 -25.97 2.87 14.03
N SER A 18 -26.96 2.67 14.93
CA SER A 18 -26.91 3.18 16.30
C SER A 18 -25.88 2.46 17.17
N VAL A 19 -25.55 1.22 16.86
CA VAL A 19 -24.48 0.45 17.51
C VAL A 19 -23.44 0.05 16.48
N VAL A 20 -22.19 0.34 16.77
CA VAL A 20 -21.02 -0.04 15.95
C VAL A 20 -20.03 -0.78 16.82
N GLU A 21 -19.72 -2.01 16.46
CA GLU A 21 -18.82 -2.89 17.20
C GLU A 21 -17.64 -3.32 16.30
N LYS A 22 -16.45 -3.33 16.86
CA LYS A 22 -15.27 -3.89 16.18
C LYS A 22 -15.26 -5.41 16.38
N VAL A 23 -15.36 -6.15 15.28
CA VAL A 23 -15.26 -7.62 15.26
C VAL A 23 -13.80 -8.06 15.23
N ALA A 24 -13.04 -7.56 14.23
CA ALA A 24 -11.64 -7.91 14.04
C ALA A 24 -10.86 -6.71 13.49
N GLY A 25 -9.53 -6.78 13.51
CA GLY A 25 -8.67 -5.74 12.95
C GLY A 25 -7.34 -6.28 12.48
N GLY A 26 -6.46 -5.38 12.07
CA GLY A 26 -5.15 -5.76 11.55
C GLY A 26 -5.19 -6.23 10.09
N LEU A 27 -6.13 -5.73 9.29
CA LEU A 27 -6.21 -5.92 7.85
C LEU A 27 -5.60 -4.71 7.13
N ARG A 28 -5.12 -4.91 5.90
CA ARG A 28 -4.56 -3.83 5.08
C ARG A 28 -5.65 -3.13 4.26
N ASN A 29 -6.22 -3.85 3.32
CA ASN A 29 -7.14 -3.31 2.32
C ASN A 29 -8.18 -4.36 1.91
N ALA A 30 -8.79 -4.98 2.90
CA ALA A 30 -9.88 -5.93 2.68
C ALA A 30 -11.05 -5.23 1.98
N TYR A 31 -11.49 -5.79 0.86
CA TYR A 31 -12.55 -5.21 0.03
C TYR A 31 -13.91 -5.80 0.35
N ASP A 32 -14.00 -7.11 0.53
CA ASP A 32 -15.24 -7.84 0.69
C ASP A 32 -15.21 -8.85 1.84
N LEU A 33 -16.40 -9.28 2.27
CA LEU A 33 -16.62 -10.24 3.35
C LEU A 33 -17.50 -11.39 2.86
N VAL A 34 -17.05 -12.62 3.06
CA VAL A 34 -17.70 -13.81 2.52
C VAL A 34 -18.17 -14.73 3.66
N PHE A 35 -19.49 -14.89 3.80
CA PHE A 35 -20.08 -15.84 4.74
C PHE A 35 -20.14 -17.24 4.13
N HIS A 36 -19.52 -18.21 4.80
CA HIS A 36 -19.47 -19.59 4.31
C HIS A 36 -20.48 -20.48 5.05
N PRO A 37 -21.15 -21.44 4.37
CA PRO A 37 -22.14 -22.35 5.00
C PRO A 37 -21.58 -23.20 6.14
N GLU A 38 -20.27 -23.48 6.12
CA GLU A 38 -19.59 -24.19 7.24
C GLU A 38 -19.43 -23.34 8.51
N GLY A 39 -19.89 -22.09 8.50
CA GLY A 39 -19.94 -21.19 9.65
C GLY A 39 -18.77 -20.21 9.78
N GLY A 40 -17.86 -20.15 8.80
CA GLY A 40 -16.76 -19.17 8.76
C GLY A 40 -17.18 -17.86 8.10
N LEU A 41 -16.56 -16.76 8.52
CA LEU A 41 -16.56 -15.48 7.83
C LEU A 41 -15.15 -15.26 7.28
N PHE A 42 -15.04 -15.06 5.98
CA PHE A 42 -13.73 -14.93 5.32
C PHE A 42 -13.54 -13.56 4.71
N VAL A 43 -12.29 -13.16 4.64
CA VAL A 43 -11.85 -11.93 3.97
C VAL A 43 -10.58 -12.21 3.18
N HIS A 44 -10.50 -11.69 1.95
CA HIS A 44 -9.30 -11.72 1.14
C HIS A 44 -8.61 -10.37 1.28
N ASP A 45 -7.37 -10.36 1.80
CA ASP A 45 -6.63 -9.13 2.09
C ASP A 45 -5.34 -9.05 1.28
N SER A 46 -4.91 -7.80 1.01
CA SER A 46 -3.83 -7.49 0.07
C SER A 46 -2.44 -7.52 0.71
N ASP A 47 -1.41 -7.68 -0.13
CA ASP A 47 0.01 -7.57 0.20
C ASP A 47 0.52 -6.10 0.16
N MET A 48 1.82 -5.92 0.37
CA MET A 48 2.56 -4.67 0.13
C MET A 48 3.63 -4.96 -0.93
N GLU A 49 3.35 -4.64 -2.16
CA GLU A 49 4.18 -4.95 -3.32
C GLU A 49 5.59 -4.33 -3.21
N SER A 50 5.69 -3.19 -2.52
CA SER A 50 6.97 -2.52 -2.25
C SER A 50 7.91 -3.29 -1.32
N ASP A 51 7.39 -4.28 -0.57
CA ASP A 51 8.16 -5.05 0.40
C ASP A 51 8.72 -6.37 -0.17
N ILE A 52 8.47 -6.66 -1.43
CA ILE A 52 9.04 -7.82 -2.12
C ILE A 52 10.58 -7.82 -1.98
N GLU A 53 11.21 -8.99 -1.87
CA GLU A 53 12.63 -9.21 -1.55
C GLU A 53 13.04 -8.94 -0.09
N THR A 54 12.11 -8.50 0.76
CA THR A 54 12.40 -8.30 2.18
C THR A 54 11.88 -9.44 3.04
N SER A 55 12.47 -9.66 4.21
CA SER A 55 12.00 -10.67 5.17
C SER A 55 10.67 -10.30 5.83
N TRP A 56 10.21 -9.08 5.66
CA TRP A 56 8.91 -8.61 6.17
C TRP A 56 7.82 -8.56 5.11
N TYR A 57 8.08 -8.92 3.85
CA TYR A 57 7.02 -9.12 2.85
C TYR A 57 6.05 -10.20 3.31
N ARG A 58 4.77 -9.94 3.13
CA ARG A 58 3.69 -10.90 3.39
C ARG A 58 2.76 -10.91 2.17
N PRO A 59 2.42 -12.10 1.65
CA PRO A 59 1.56 -12.24 0.48
C PRO A 59 0.12 -11.84 0.77
N THR A 60 -0.68 -11.72 -0.28
CA THR A 60 -2.14 -11.68 -0.16
C THR A 60 -2.65 -12.99 0.44
N GLY A 61 -3.71 -12.93 1.24
CA GLY A 61 -4.19 -14.11 1.94
C GLY A 61 -5.67 -14.10 2.25
N LEU A 62 -6.23 -15.30 2.31
CA LEU A 62 -7.58 -15.53 2.81
C LEU A 62 -7.54 -15.74 4.33
N TYR A 63 -8.29 -14.93 5.06
CA TYR A 63 -8.34 -14.96 6.52
C TYR A 63 -9.71 -15.38 7.02
N ASP A 64 -9.73 -16.27 8.04
CA ASP A 64 -10.93 -16.64 8.80
C ASP A 64 -11.17 -15.62 9.91
N VAL A 65 -12.21 -14.80 9.76
CA VAL A 65 -12.51 -13.68 10.66
C VAL A 65 -13.14 -14.19 11.95
N THR A 66 -12.41 -14.01 13.03
CA THR A 66 -12.75 -14.43 14.39
C THR A 66 -13.22 -13.24 15.21
N GLU A 67 -14.14 -13.42 16.15
CA GLU A 67 -14.50 -12.40 17.14
C GLU A 67 -13.27 -11.97 17.96
N ALA A 68 -13.02 -10.68 18.04
CA ALA A 68 -11.82 -10.07 18.60
C ALA A 68 -10.51 -10.43 17.87
N GLY A 69 -10.60 -10.82 16.59
CA GLY A 69 -9.48 -11.22 15.74
C GLY A 69 -8.47 -10.09 15.47
N GLU A 70 -7.21 -10.49 15.21
CA GLU A 70 -6.11 -9.61 14.88
C GLU A 70 -5.26 -10.27 13.79
N PHE A 71 -5.04 -9.57 12.64
CA PHE A 71 -4.34 -10.10 11.46
C PHE A 71 -3.00 -9.43 11.18
N GLY A 72 -2.59 -8.49 12.00
CA GLY A 72 -1.21 -8.01 12.11
C GLY A 72 -0.84 -6.82 11.23
N TRP A 73 -1.68 -6.30 10.35
CA TRP A 73 -1.38 -5.07 9.61
C TRP A 73 -1.39 -3.84 10.51
N ARG A 74 -0.51 -2.90 10.23
CA ARG A 74 -0.44 -1.58 10.89
C ARG A 74 -0.27 -0.48 9.85
N SER A 75 -0.96 0.64 10.05
CA SER A 75 -0.89 1.80 9.16
C SER A 75 0.54 2.34 9.07
N GLY A 76 1.07 2.38 7.84
CA GLY A 76 2.43 2.85 7.57
C GLY A 76 3.53 1.82 7.83
N TRP A 77 3.18 0.55 8.13
CA TRP A 77 4.10 -0.53 8.44
C TRP A 77 3.69 -1.83 7.72
N ALA A 78 4.63 -2.75 7.64
CA ALA A 78 4.35 -4.09 7.14
C ALA A 78 3.40 -4.87 8.06
N GLN A 79 2.91 -6.00 7.58
CA GLN A 79 2.18 -6.96 8.39
C GLN A 79 3.13 -7.70 9.34
N TRP A 80 2.70 -7.91 10.58
CA TRP A 80 3.44 -8.72 11.55
C TRP A 80 3.73 -10.12 11.01
N PRO A 81 4.86 -10.73 11.41
CA PRO A 81 5.18 -12.11 11.05
C PRO A 81 4.05 -13.06 11.40
N GLU A 82 3.84 -14.06 10.57
CA GLU A 82 2.74 -15.00 10.77
C GLU A 82 2.92 -15.87 12.03
N TYR A 83 4.16 -16.10 12.47
CA TYR A 83 4.45 -16.83 13.70
C TYR A 83 4.10 -16.06 14.99
N TYR A 84 3.76 -14.77 14.95
CA TYR A 84 3.39 -14.02 16.15
C TYR A 84 2.12 -14.57 16.81
N ILE A 85 2.20 -14.87 18.13
CA ILE A 85 1.09 -15.42 18.91
C ILE A 85 -0.07 -14.44 19.18
N ASP A 86 0.15 -13.16 18.95
CA ASP A 86 -0.84 -12.09 19.12
C ASP A 86 -1.62 -11.78 17.82
N ARG A 87 -1.37 -12.54 16.75
CA ARG A 87 -2.16 -12.50 15.50
C ARG A 87 -2.62 -13.89 15.07
N LEU A 88 -3.68 -13.93 14.25
CA LEU A 88 -4.15 -15.13 13.59
C LEU A 88 -3.44 -15.37 12.25
N PRO A 89 -3.16 -16.63 11.88
CA PRO A 89 -2.58 -16.95 10.57
C PRO A 89 -3.63 -16.81 9.45
N MET A 90 -3.15 -16.80 8.19
CA MET A 90 -4.03 -16.94 7.03
C MET A 90 -4.45 -18.41 6.84
N SER A 91 -5.66 -18.60 6.29
CA SER A 91 -6.15 -19.94 5.89
C SER A 91 -5.57 -20.37 4.55
N LEU A 92 -5.17 -19.40 3.70
CA LEU A 92 -4.58 -19.63 2.38
C LEU A 92 -3.69 -18.47 1.99
N ASP A 93 -2.47 -18.77 1.57
CA ASP A 93 -1.58 -17.86 0.83
C ASP A 93 -2.01 -17.84 -0.64
N THR A 94 -2.34 -16.66 -1.17
CA THR A 94 -2.75 -16.46 -2.57
C THR A 94 -1.65 -15.81 -3.43
N GLY A 95 -0.46 -15.61 -2.86
CA GLY A 95 0.69 -15.01 -3.53
C GLY A 95 0.60 -13.50 -3.64
N ARG A 96 1.11 -12.95 -4.74
CA ARG A 96 0.94 -11.53 -5.07
C ARG A 96 -0.47 -11.30 -5.61
N GLY A 97 -0.99 -10.09 -5.40
CA GLY A 97 -2.27 -9.75 -5.97
C GLY A 97 -2.88 -8.47 -5.43
N SER A 98 -4.04 -8.13 -5.98
CA SER A 98 -4.89 -7.04 -5.52
C SER A 98 -6.30 -7.57 -5.31
N PRO A 99 -6.57 -8.15 -4.13
CA PRO A 99 -7.88 -8.69 -3.77
C PRO A 99 -9.02 -7.68 -3.94
N THR A 100 -10.11 -8.16 -4.53
CA THR A 100 -11.36 -7.40 -4.70
C THR A 100 -12.55 -8.25 -4.23
N GLY A 101 -13.62 -8.41 -5.01
CA GLY A 101 -14.82 -9.11 -4.60
C GLY A 101 -14.63 -10.60 -4.29
N GLY A 102 -15.55 -11.15 -3.52
CA GLY A 102 -15.60 -12.57 -3.19
C GLY A 102 -17.02 -13.08 -2.99
N VAL A 103 -17.30 -14.32 -3.41
CA VAL A 103 -18.61 -14.94 -3.25
C VAL A 103 -18.50 -16.45 -3.00
N VAL A 104 -19.33 -17.01 -2.12
CA VAL A 104 -19.48 -18.47 -2.02
C VAL A 104 -20.46 -18.94 -3.07
N TYR A 105 -20.10 -19.98 -3.80
CA TYR A 105 -20.96 -20.59 -4.78
C TYR A 105 -21.81 -21.70 -4.16
N GLU A 106 -23.01 -21.40 -3.73
CA GLU A 106 -23.96 -22.37 -3.16
C GLU A 106 -24.95 -22.94 -4.19
N HIS A 107 -24.88 -22.48 -5.45
CA HIS A 107 -25.83 -22.91 -6.48
C HIS A 107 -25.44 -24.28 -7.05
N PHE A 108 -26.44 -25.09 -7.40
CA PHE A 108 -26.27 -26.46 -7.91
C PHE A 108 -25.96 -26.52 -9.43
N ARG A 109 -25.86 -25.39 -10.12
CA ARG A 109 -25.65 -25.36 -11.59
C ARG A 109 -24.23 -25.81 -11.98
N PHE A 110 -23.21 -25.38 -11.26
CA PHE A 110 -21.84 -25.79 -11.50
C PHE A 110 -21.59 -27.23 -11.02
N PRO A 111 -20.53 -27.88 -11.51
CA PRO A 111 -20.11 -29.20 -11.02
C PRO A 111 -19.92 -29.22 -9.50
N VAL A 112 -20.19 -30.38 -8.89
CA VAL A 112 -20.14 -30.59 -7.43
C VAL A 112 -18.83 -30.10 -6.79
N ARG A 113 -17.71 -30.19 -7.49
CA ARG A 113 -16.42 -29.70 -7.00
C ARG A 113 -16.38 -28.20 -6.67
N TYR A 114 -17.30 -27.42 -7.22
CA TYR A 114 -17.42 -25.98 -6.98
C TYR A 114 -18.52 -25.62 -5.97
N HIS A 115 -19.32 -26.61 -5.51
CA HIS A 115 -20.32 -26.34 -4.49
C HIS A 115 -19.63 -25.94 -3.20
N ASN A 116 -20.08 -24.84 -2.61
CA ASN A 116 -19.47 -24.16 -1.46
C ASN A 116 -18.03 -23.68 -1.67
N ALA A 117 -17.50 -23.66 -2.92
CA ALA A 117 -16.24 -22.99 -3.18
C ALA A 117 -16.39 -21.46 -3.04
N ILE A 118 -15.38 -20.81 -2.48
CA ILE A 118 -15.27 -19.34 -2.48
C ILE A 118 -14.60 -18.93 -3.78
N PHE A 119 -15.27 -18.12 -4.60
CA PHE A 119 -14.66 -17.47 -5.75
C PHE A 119 -14.10 -16.13 -5.29
N LEU A 120 -12.80 -15.90 -5.51
CA LEU A 120 -12.08 -14.69 -5.12
C LEU A 120 -11.55 -13.99 -6.38
N ALA A 121 -11.85 -12.70 -6.49
CA ALA A 121 -11.34 -11.85 -7.55
C ALA A 121 -9.98 -11.26 -7.16
N ASP A 122 -9.09 -11.20 -8.15
CA ASP A 122 -7.77 -10.58 -8.04
C ASP A 122 -7.57 -9.63 -9.23
N TRP A 123 -7.58 -8.35 -8.91
CA TRP A 123 -7.59 -7.27 -9.88
C TRP A 123 -6.27 -7.13 -10.65
N SER A 124 -5.11 -7.22 -9.95
CA SER A 124 -3.81 -7.00 -10.57
C SER A 124 -3.30 -8.21 -11.34
N GLU A 125 -3.57 -9.42 -10.84
CA GLU A 125 -3.16 -10.67 -11.51
C GLU A 125 -4.14 -11.09 -12.61
N GLY A 126 -5.26 -10.38 -12.75
CA GLY A 126 -6.26 -10.64 -13.79
C GLY A 126 -6.87 -12.02 -13.69
N ARG A 127 -7.24 -12.47 -12.49
CA ARG A 127 -7.71 -13.84 -12.25
C ARG A 127 -8.90 -13.91 -11.29
N ILE A 128 -9.63 -15.02 -11.40
CA ILE A 128 -10.60 -15.48 -10.40
C ILE A 128 -10.09 -16.80 -9.85
N LEU A 129 -9.94 -16.92 -8.55
CA LEU A 129 -9.59 -18.15 -7.85
C LEU A 129 -10.84 -18.90 -7.41
N ALA A 130 -10.88 -20.23 -7.53
CA ALA A 130 -11.84 -21.06 -6.85
C ALA A 130 -11.15 -21.71 -5.64
N VAL A 131 -11.63 -21.38 -4.44
CA VAL A 131 -11.03 -21.77 -3.17
C VAL A 131 -11.95 -22.74 -2.43
N ARG A 132 -11.40 -23.86 -2.02
CA ARG A 132 -12.09 -24.86 -1.19
C ARG A 132 -11.52 -24.86 0.20
N ILE A 133 -12.35 -24.55 1.17
CA ILE A 133 -11.96 -24.60 2.58
C ILE A 133 -12.16 -26.00 3.17
N LYS A 134 -11.36 -26.32 4.18
CA LYS A 134 -11.46 -27.56 4.98
C LYS A 134 -11.37 -27.18 6.45
N PRO A 135 -12.20 -27.78 7.33
CA PRO A 135 -11.99 -27.66 8.78
C PRO A 135 -10.59 -28.12 9.16
N ASP A 136 -9.90 -27.31 9.98
CA ASP A 136 -8.56 -27.59 10.48
C ASP A 136 -8.49 -27.14 11.95
N GLY A 137 -8.57 -28.11 12.87
CA GLY A 137 -8.72 -27.82 14.28
C GLY A 137 -9.90 -26.92 14.60
N ALA A 138 -9.64 -25.80 15.26
CA ALA A 138 -10.63 -24.76 15.55
C ALA A 138 -10.89 -23.80 14.39
N GLY A 139 -10.00 -23.75 13.38
CA GLY A 139 -10.06 -22.88 12.22
C GLY A 139 -10.34 -23.61 10.92
N PHE A 140 -9.81 -23.04 9.83
CA PHE A 140 -9.90 -23.57 8.48
C PHE A 140 -8.56 -23.46 7.75
N SER A 141 -8.21 -24.49 6.98
CA SER A 141 -7.23 -24.42 5.90
C SER A 141 -7.94 -24.37 4.55
N ALA A 142 -7.25 -23.96 3.50
CA ALA A 142 -7.84 -23.87 2.17
C ALA A 142 -6.86 -24.23 1.06
N GLU A 143 -7.43 -24.65 -0.07
CA GLU A 143 -6.72 -24.91 -1.33
C GLU A 143 -7.38 -24.11 -2.46
N SER A 144 -6.60 -23.57 -3.39
CA SER A 144 -7.11 -22.81 -4.53
C SER A 144 -6.68 -23.38 -5.87
N GLU A 145 -7.49 -23.10 -6.88
CA GLU A 145 -7.11 -23.24 -8.29
C GLU A 145 -7.46 -21.95 -9.04
N VAL A 146 -6.71 -21.63 -10.08
CA VAL A 146 -7.07 -20.53 -10.99
C VAL A 146 -8.25 -20.98 -11.83
N PHE A 147 -9.41 -20.36 -11.62
CA PHE A 147 -10.65 -20.68 -12.32
C PHE A 147 -10.77 -19.92 -13.64
N VAL A 148 -10.42 -18.64 -13.64
CA VAL A 148 -10.35 -17.77 -14.82
C VAL A 148 -9.09 -16.94 -14.74
N LYS A 149 -8.42 -16.75 -15.89
CA LYS A 149 -7.30 -15.81 -16.03
C LYS A 149 -7.39 -15.08 -17.36
N GLY A 150 -7.02 -13.82 -17.38
CA GLY A 150 -6.94 -13.00 -18.59
C GLY A 150 -5.98 -11.84 -18.43
N ASN A 151 -5.60 -11.23 -19.55
CA ASN A 151 -4.74 -10.05 -19.55
C ASN A 151 -5.13 -9.12 -20.72
N PRO A 152 -5.74 -7.95 -20.44
CA PRO A 152 -6.18 -7.50 -19.12
C PRO A 152 -7.49 -8.16 -18.65
N LEU A 153 -7.61 -8.45 -17.37
CA LEU A 153 -8.85 -8.90 -16.73
C LEU A 153 -8.95 -8.33 -15.31
N ASN A 154 -9.25 -7.06 -15.20
CA ASN A 154 -9.35 -6.33 -13.91
C ASN A 154 -10.68 -6.62 -13.22
N VAL A 155 -10.81 -7.79 -12.60
CA VAL A 155 -12.03 -8.18 -11.90
C VAL A 155 -12.20 -7.33 -10.64
N THR A 156 -13.36 -6.67 -10.53
CA THR A 156 -13.68 -5.80 -9.40
C THR A 156 -14.64 -6.42 -8.41
N ASP A 157 -15.57 -7.25 -8.88
CA ASP A 157 -16.55 -7.90 -8.02
C ASP A 157 -17.18 -9.12 -8.69
N LEU A 158 -17.82 -10.00 -7.90
CA LEU A 158 -18.48 -11.24 -8.33
C LEU A 158 -19.82 -11.41 -7.60
N ASP A 159 -20.78 -12.04 -8.29
CA ASP A 159 -22.01 -12.53 -7.66
C ASP A 159 -22.56 -13.75 -8.40
N VAL A 160 -23.43 -14.52 -7.76
CA VAL A 160 -24.10 -15.67 -8.35
C VAL A 160 -25.54 -15.32 -8.70
N GLY A 161 -25.90 -15.43 -9.97
CA GLY A 161 -27.24 -15.13 -10.45
C GLY A 161 -28.26 -16.25 -10.12
N PRO A 162 -29.58 -15.94 -10.27
CA PRO A 162 -30.65 -16.92 -10.06
C PRO A 162 -30.63 -18.05 -11.10
N ASP A 163 -29.94 -17.88 -12.21
CA ASP A 163 -29.68 -18.89 -13.24
C ASP A 163 -28.50 -19.82 -12.86
N GLY A 164 -27.80 -19.53 -11.78
CA GLY A 164 -26.63 -20.25 -11.31
C GLY A 164 -25.36 -19.93 -12.07
N ALA A 165 -25.36 -18.91 -12.93
CA ALA A 165 -24.16 -18.39 -13.52
C ALA A 165 -23.36 -17.54 -12.52
N LEU A 166 -22.04 -17.54 -12.67
CA LEU A 166 -21.17 -16.62 -11.95
C LEU A 166 -21.02 -15.34 -12.78
N TYR A 167 -21.51 -14.23 -12.26
CA TYR A 167 -21.35 -12.91 -12.85
C TYR A 167 -20.15 -12.20 -12.23
N PHE A 168 -19.42 -11.46 -13.06
CA PHE A 168 -18.33 -10.63 -12.55
C PHE A 168 -18.25 -9.32 -13.34
N SER A 169 -17.79 -8.29 -12.65
CA SER A 169 -17.52 -6.98 -13.22
C SER A 169 -16.02 -6.75 -13.37
N THR A 170 -15.65 -5.99 -14.39
CA THR A 170 -14.27 -5.53 -14.60
C THR A 170 -14.21 -4.01 -14.63
N GLY A 171 -13.03 -3.44 -14.38
CA GLY A 171 -12.82 -2.00 -14.46
C GLY A 171 -11.83 -1.48 -13.42
N GLY A 172 -11.88 -0.18 -13.19
CA GLY A 172 -11.01 0.51 -12.23
C GLY A 172 -9.73 1.08 -12.85
N ARG A 173 -9.21 2.17 -12.29
CA ARG A 173 -7.96 2.85 -12.67
C ARG A 173 -7.79 3.11 -14.18
N GLY A 174 -8.88 3.49 -14.89
CA GLY A 174 -8.83 3.75 -16.32
C GLY A 174 -8.93 2.52 -17.22
N THR A 175 -9.09 1.33 -16.67
CA THR A 175 -9.31 0.09 -17.43
C THR A 175 -10.74 0.01 -17.96
N GLY A 176 -10.94 -0.69 -19.10
CA GLY A 176 -12.26 -0.90 -19.68
C GLY A 176 -13.20 -1.63 -18.72
N GLY A 177 -14.40 -1.08 -18.50
CA GLY A 177 -15.44 -1.68 -17.67
C GLY A 177 -16.32 -2.63 -18.49
N GLY A 178 -16.74 -3.73 -17.83
CA GLY A 178 -17.67 -4.69 -18.42
C GLY A 178 -18.33 -5.55 -17.34
N ILE A 179 -19.45 -6.19 -17.72
CA ILE A 179 -20.09 -7.24 -16.91
C ILE A 179 -20.06 -8.52 -17.74
N TYR A 180 -19.60 -9.58 -17.13
CA TYR A 180 -19.42 -10.88 -17.76
C TYR A 180 -20.19 -11.95 -17.01
N ARG A 181 -20.47 -13.06 -17.67
CA ARG A 181 -21.18 -14.20 -17.13
C ARG A 181 -20.45 -15.48 -17.49
N ILE A 182 -20.23 -16.33 -16.49
CA ILE A 182 -19.70 -17.68 -16.66
C ILE A 182 -20.82 -18.65 -16.35
N GLU A 183 -21.16 -19.53 -17.28
CA GLU A 183 -22.19 -20.53 -17.09
C GLU A 183 -21.68 -21.94 -17.39
N TRP A 184 -22.19 -22.91 -16.64
CA TRP A 184 -21.99 -24.32 -16.95
C TRP A 184 -22.94 -24.76 -18.04
N THR A 185 -22.42 -25.21 -19.17
CA THR A 185 -23.19 -25.70 -20.32
C THR A 185 -23.52 -27.20 -20.27
N GLY A 186 -22.94 -27.93 -19.30
CA GLY A 186 -23.21 -29.34 -19.11
C GLY A 186 -24.55 -29.63 -18.41
N GLU A 187 -24.89 -30.89 -18.33
CA GLU A 187 -26.11 -31.34 -17.67
C GLU A 187 -26.03 -31.18 -16.14
N VAL A 188 -27.15 -30.77 -15.55
CA VAL A 188 -27.34 -30.79 -14.11
C VAL A 188 -28.31 -31.94 -13.77
N PRO A 189 -27.90 -32.88 -12.89
CA PRO A 189 -28.78 -33.97 -12.52
C PRO A 189 -30.09 -33.45 -11.90
N GLU A 190 -31.23 -33.90 -12.39
CA GLU A 190 -32.56 -33.46 -11.94
C GLU A 190 -32.72 -33.55 -10.39
N ARG A 191 -32.17 -34.61 -9.80
CA ARG A 191 -32.18 -34.81 -8.33
C ARG A 191 -31.55 -33.64 -7.58
N ILE A 192 -30.53 -32.98 -8.14
CA ILE A 192 -29.81 -31.88 -7.47
C ILE A 192 -30.58 -30.56 -7.66
N GLY A 193 -31.15 -30.34 -8.85
CA GLY A 193 -31.92 -29.14 -9.16
C GLY A 193 -33.31 -29.08 -8.52
N ASN A 194 -33.79 -30.21 -7.98
CA ASN A 194 -35.12 -30.26 -7.31
C ASN A 194 -35.05 -29.76 -5.87
N LEU A 195 -35.50 -28.55 -5.63
CA LEU A 195 -35.54 -27.97 -4.28
C LEU A 195 -36.68 -28.51 -3.42
N GLY A 196 -37.61 -29.29 -3.96
CA GLY A 196 -38.80 -29.80 -3.24
C GLY A 196 -39.85 -28.74 -3.07
N THR A 197 -40.75 -28.93 -2.07
CA THR A 197 -41.87 -28.05 -1.75
C THR A 197 -41.85 -27.66 -0.26
N GLY A 198 -42.61 -26.63 0.10
CA GLY A 198 -42.78 -26.21 1.49
C GLY A 198 -41.42 -25.83 2.12
N VAL A 199 -41.25 -26.17 3.41
CA VAL A 199 -40.00 -25.82 4.13
C VAL A 199 -38.76 -26.38 3.49
N ALA A 200 -38.84 -27.56 2.81
CA ALA A 200 -37.68 -28.16 2.13
C ALA A 200 -37.17 -27.25 0.99
N LYS A 201 -38.08 -26.57 0.29
CA LYS A 201 -37.70 -25.58 -0.76
C LYS A 201 -36.92 -24.42 -0.16
N ALA A 202 -37.32 -23.90 0.99
CA ALA A 202 -36.62 -22.81 1.66
C ALA A 202 -35.23 -23.26 2.18
N ILE A 203 -35.14 -24.45 2.79
CA ILE A 203 -33.87 -24.99 3.30
C ILE A 203 -32.85 -25.25 2.21
N ARG A 204 -33.30 -25.73 1.04
CA ARG A 204 -32.43 -26.06 -0.11
C ARG A 204 -32.18 -24.86 -1.04
N GLN A 205 -32.83 -23.72 -0.79
CA GLN A 205 -32.62 -22.50 -1.58
C GLN A 205 -31.13 -22.13 -1.58
N PRO A 206 -30.47 -22.05 -2.75
CA PRO A 206 -29.08 -21.58 -2.83
C PRO A 206 -28.98 -20.07 -2.60
N GLN A 207 -27.78 -19.58 -2.29
CA GLN A 207 -27.42 -18.17 -2.18
C GLN A 207 -28.34 -17.40 -1.22
N ILE A 208 -28.49 -17.89 0.01
CA ILE A 208 -29.46 -17.32 0.98
C ILE A 208 -29.18 -15.86 1.36
N TYR A 209 -27.96 -15.38 1.12
CA TYR A 209 -27.57 -14.01 1.38
C TYR A 209 -27.82 -13.08 0.17
N SER A 210 -28.07 -13.63 -1.03
CA SER A 210 -28.44 -12.84 -2.20
C SER A 210 -29.87 -12.28 -2.11
N ALA A 211 -30.11 -11.16 -2.81
CA ALA A 211 -31.46 -10.55 -2.85
C ALA A 211 -32.50 -11.51 -3.41
N TRP A 212 -32.17 -12.21 -4.51
CA TRP A 212 -33.10 -13.15 -5.15
C TRP A 212 -33.34 -14.41 -4.31
N GLY A 213 -32.31 -14.93 -3.61
CA GLY A 213 -32.45 -16.05 -2.69
C GLY A 213 -33.37 -15.71 -1.53
N ARG A 214 -33.20 -14.52 -0.92
CA ARG A 214 -34.07 -14.00 0.14
C ARG A 214 -35.52 -13.83 -0.31
N GLN A 215 -35.75 -13.31 -1.53
CA GLN A 215 -37.08 -13.19 -2.08
C GLN A 215 -37.75 -14.55 -2.27
N ALA A 216 -37.04 -15.54 -2.78
CA ALA A 216 -37.57 -16.91 -2.93
C ALA A 216 -37.96 -17.51 -1.59
N ILE A 217 -37.11 -17.37 -0.54
CA ILE A 217 -37.40 -17.88 0.82
C ILE A 217 -38.60 -17.11 1.43
N ALA A 218 -38.65 -15.79 1.27
CA ALA A 218 -39.77 -14.98 1.76
C ALA A 218 -41.09 -15.40 1.12
N GLY A 219 -41.09 -15.77 -0.16
CA GLY A 219 -42.27 -16.35 -0.86
C GLY A 219 -42.73 -17.63 -0.19
N VAL A 220 -41.81 -18.58 0.06
CA VAL A 220 -42.11 -19.83 0.76
C VAL A 220 -42.64 -19.58 2.18
N LYS A 221 -42.05 -18.64 2.92
CA LYS A 221 -42.52 -18.28 4.27
C LYS A 221 -43.94 -17.74 4.22
N ASN A 222 -44.27 -16.91 3.24
CA ASN A 222 -45.65 -16.40 3.08
C ASN A 222 -46.64 -17.51 2.74
N GLU A 223 -46.24 -18.47 1.88
CA GLU A 223 -47.07 -19.63 1.52
C GLU A 223 -47.36 -20.52 2.76
N LEU A 224 -46.39 -20.73 3.63
CA LEU A 224 -46.51 -21.53 4.84
C LEU A 224 -47.24 -20.80 5.98
N GLY A 225 -47.25 -19.48 5.96
CA GLY A 225 -47.93 -18.65 6.95
C GLY A 225 -47.55 -19.02 8.40
N GLY A 226 -48.53 -19.32 9.22
CA GLY A 226 -48.34 -19.66 10.64
C GLY A 226 -47.56 -20.95 10.90
N GLN A 227 -47.46 -21.86 9.92
CA GLN A 227 -46.70 -23.12 10.06
C GLN A 227 -45.18 -22.91 9.93
N TRP A 228 -44.73 -21.79 9.36
CA TRP A 228 -43.31 -21.51 9.10
C TRP A 228 -42.39 -21.73 10.32
N ALA A 229 -42.77 -21.15 11.45
CA ALA A 229 -41.98 -21.18 12.68
C ALA A 229 -41.75 -22.62 13.20
N GLU A 230 -42.82 -23.41 13.22
CA GLU A 230 -42.77 -24.81 13.70
C GLU A 230 -41.97 -25.69 12.74
N LEU A 231 -42.20 -25.55 11.42
CA LEU A 231 -41.53 -26.39 10.45
C LEU A 231 -40.03 -26.10 10.38
N VAL A 232 -39.58 -24.84 10.41
CA VAL A 232 -38.14 -24.51 10.39
C VAL A 232 -37.45 -24.96 11.68
N ALA A 233 -38.08 -24.72 12.84
CA ALA A 233 -37.58 -25.22 14.12
C ALA A 233 -37.51 -26.76 14.16
N GLY A 234 -38.52 -27.45 13.60
CA GLY A 234 -38.55 -28.91 13.47
C GLY A 234 -37.37 -29.44 12.60
N VAL A 235 -37.03 -28.73 11.50
CA VAL A 235 -35.86 -29.11 10.69
C VAL A 235 -34.55 -28.95 11.49
N ALA A 236 -34.39 -27.87 12.25
CA ALA A 236 -33.22 -27.67 13.11
C ALA A 236 -33.12 -28.73 14.20
N PHE A 237 -34.23 -29.10 14.79
CA PHE A 237 -34.30 -30.03 15.90
C PHE A 237 -34.06 -31.49 15.51
N SER A 238 -34.69 -32.00 14.44
CA SER A 238 -34.69 -33.44 14.11
C SER A 238 -33.31 -33.94 13.68
N ASN A 239 -32.84 -35.01 14.34
CA ASN A 239 -31.60 -35.70 14.00
C ASN A 239 -31.69 -36.53 12.69
N ASP A 240 -32.89 -36.71 12.13
CA ASP A 240 -33.08 -37.34 10.82
C ASP A 240 -32.64 -36.45 9.65
N ASN A 241 -32.56 -35.14 9.90
CA ASN A 241 -32.06 -34.21 8.93
C ASN A 241 -30.54 -34.16 8.92
N PRO A 242 -29.90 -34.07 7.72
CA PRO A 242 -28.47 -33.80 7.60
C PRO A 242 -28.05 -32.54 8.38
N SER A 243 -26.87 -32.54 8.97
CA SER A 243 -26.37 -31.43 9.79
C SER A 243 -26.39 -30.08 9.05
N HIS A 244 -26.06 -30.04 7.77
CA HIS A 244 -26.08 -28.82 6.97
C HIS A 244 -27.51 -28.24 6.76
N TYR A 245 -28.56 -29.06 6.76
CA TYR A 245 -29.95 -28.57 6.75
C TYR A 245 -30.37 -28.04 8.12
N ARG A 246 -29.90 -28.67 9.18
CA ARG A 246 -30.16 -28.23 10.56
C ARG A 246 -29.51 -26.87 10.84
N THR A 247 -28.24 -26.70 10.45
CA THR A 247 -27.57 -25.38 10.58
C THR A 247 -28.21 -24.34 9.68
N ARG A 248 -28.58 -24.70 8.45
CA ARG A 248 -29.32 -23.84 7.53
C ARG A 248 -30.65 -23.39 8.10
N ALA A 249 -31.38 -24.26 8.77
CA ALA A 249 -32.63 -23.89 9.43
C ALA A 249 -32.43 -22.81 10.51
N LEU A 250 -31.34 -22.87 11.28
CA LEU A 250 -30.97 -21.81 12.23
C LEU A 250 -30.64 -20.49 11.52
N ASP A 251 -29.99 -20.53 10.35
CA ASP A 251 -29.75 -19.33 9.52
C ASP A 251 -31.06 -18.73 9.03
N LEU A 252 -32.01 -19.57 8.60
CA LEU A 252 -33.32 -19.09 8.17
C LEU A 252 -34.13 -18.48 9.33
N MET A 253 -34.02 -19.06 10.53
CA MET A 253 -34.64 -18.47 11.72
C MET A 253 -34.02 -17.11 12.04
N GLN A 254 -32.70 -16.97 11.90
CA GLN A 254 -32.00 -15.70 12.10
C GLN A 254 -32.41 -14.64 11.05
N LEU A 255 -32.52 -15.02 9.79
CA LEU A 255 -32.77 -14.09 8.69
C LEU A 255 -34.25 -13.71 8.54
N PHE A 256 -35.15 -14.62 8.83
CA PHE A 256 -36.59 -14.49 8.55
C PHE A 256 -37.46 -14.59 9.81
N GLY A 257 -36.91 -14.98 10.98
CA GLY A 257 -37.64 -15.21 12.21
C GLY A 257 -38.44 -16.52 12.19
N PRO A 258 -38.99 -16.91 13.35
CA PRO A 258 -38.71 -16.31 14.64
C PRO A 258 -37.27 -16.63 15.08
N ILE A 259 -36.71 -15.81 15.96
CA ILE A 259 -35.40 -16.09 16.59
C ILE A 259 -35.46 -17.44 17.32
N PRO A 260 -34.41 -18.30 17.24
CA PRO A 260 -34.38 -19.58 17.93
C PRO A 260 -34.60 -19.42 19.45
N SER A 261 -35.49 -20.21 20.01
CA SER A 261 -35.75 -20.18 21.45
C SER A 261 -34.53 -20.69 22.26
N GLU A 262 -34.37 -20.20 23.48
CA GLU A 262 -33.30 -20.67 24.40
C GLU A 262 -33.32 -22.19 24.59
N ASP A 263 -34.52 -22.80 24.76
CA ASP A 263 -34.70 -24.23 24.91
C ASP A 263 -34.19 -25.01 23.69
N LEU A 264 -34.53 -24.56 22.48
CA LEU A 264 -34.06 -25.17 21.25
C LEU A 264 -32.51 -25.09 21.18
N LEU A 265 -31.92 -23.94 21.46
CA LEU A 265 -30.46 -23.78 21.42
C LEU A 265 -29.74 -24.64 22.45
N ILE A 266 -30.25 -24.77 23.68
CA ILE A 266 -29.69 -25.63 24.72
C ILE A 266 -29.74 -27.11 24.29
N GLU A 267 -30.83 -27.55 23.70
CA GLU A 267 -30.97 -28.93 23.18
C GLU A 267 -29.98 -29.19 22.05
N LEU A 268 -29.90 -28.26 21.08
CA LEU A 268 -28.97 -28.37 19.95
C LEU A 268 -27.50 -28.28 20.34
N ALA A 269 -27.16 -27.63 21.46
CA ALA A 269 -25.80 -27.63 22.01
C ALA A 269 -25.39 -29.02 22.55
N SER A 270 -26.32 -30.01 22.62
CA SER A 270 -26.03 -31.40 22.95
C SER A 270 -26.18 -32.35 21.74
N ALA A 271 -26.38 -31.80 20.53
CA ALA A 271 -26.55 -32.58 19.30
C ALA A 271 -25.32 -33.44 18.97
N PRO A 272 -25.47 -34.63 18.33
CA PRO A 272 -24.35 -35.46 17.91
C PRO A 272 -23.36 -34.73 16.96
N SER A 273 -23.89 -33.92 16.06
CA SER A 273 -23.08 -33.17 15.09
C SER A 273 -22.39 -31.93 15.69
N ALA A 274 -21.08 -31.89 15.64
CA ALA A 274 -20.27 -30.74 16.09
C ALA A 274 -20.67 -29.43 15.37
N ALA A 275 -20.99 -29.48 14.07
CA ALA A 275 -21.45 -28.32 13.32
C ALA A 275 -22.75 -27.75 13.90
N VAL A 276 -23.69 -28.59 14.28
CA VAL A 276 -24.95 -28.16 14.90
C VAL A 276 -24.69 -27.58 16.30
N ARG A 277 -23.82 -28.20 17.09
CA ARG A 277 -23.46 -27.66 18.42
C ARG A 277 -22.76 -26.28 18.27
N ALA A 278 -21.79 -26.15 17.37
CA ALA A 278 -21.11 -24.90 17.12
C ALA A 278 -22.08 -23.79 16.69
N LYS A 279 -23.02 -24.10 15.78
CA LYS A 279 -24.07 -23.17 15.35
C LYS A 279 -24.97 -22.75 16.49
N ALA A 280 -25.39 -23.71 17.34
CA ALA A 280 -26.24 -23.42 18.49
C ALA A 280 -25.57 -22.45 19.49
N VAL A 281 -24.29 -22.68 19.83
CA VAL A 281 -23.57 -21.81 20.76
C VAL A 281 -23.30 -20.42 20.12
N SER A 282 -23.04 -20.35 18.80
CA SER A 282 -22.93 -19.08 18.10
C SER A 282 -24.22 -18.26 18.19
N MET A 283 -25.38 -18.93 18.05
CA MET A 283 -26.69 -18.29 18.20
C MET A 283 -26.97 -17.83 19.64
N MET A 284 -26.47 -18.57 20.66
CA MET A 284 -26.53 -18.10 22.05
C MET A 284 -25.73 -16.81 22.27
N GLY A 285 -24.63 -16.65 21.55
CA GLY A 285 -23.84 -15.41 21.55
C GLY A 285 -24.57 -14.22 20.92
N LEU A 286 -25.38 -14.49 19.89
CA LEU A 286 -26.22 -13.48 19.22
C LEU A 286 -27.48 -13.12 20.03
N HIS A 287 -28.06 -14.10 20.73
CA HIS A 287 -29.30 -13.98 21.48
C HIS A 287 -29.07 -14.40 22.94
N PRO A 288 -28.33 -13.60 23.73
CA PRO A 288 -28.03 -13.96 25.12
C PRO A 288 -29.32 -14.08 25.96
N ALA A 289 -29.43 -15.21 26.67
CA ALA A 289 -30.57 -15.51 27.49
C ALA A 289 -30.12 -16.02 28.88
N PRO A 290 -30.96 -16.09 29.92
CA PRO A 290 -30.54 -16.34 31.31
C PRO A 290 -29.79 -17.66 31.54
N ARG A 291 -30.19 -18.74 30.85
CA ARG A 291 -29.57 -20.08 30.99
C ARG A 291 -28.37 -20.26 30.03
N SER A 292 -28.23 -19.44 29.01
CA SER A 292 -27.19 -19.55 28.00
C SER A 292 -25.81 -19.50 28.61
N ARG A 293 -25.57 -18.66 29.63
CA ARG A 293 -24.30 -18.57 30.34
C ARG A 293 -23.80 -19.92 30.86
N LYS A 294 -24.66 -20.66 31.55
CA LYS A 294 -24.31 -21.98 32.12
C LYS A 294 -24.03 -22.99 31.01
N GLN A 295 -24.80 -22.92 29.93
CA GLN A 295 -24.60 -23.81 28.79
C GLN A 295 -23.28 -23.48 28.07
N LEU A 296 -22.95 -22.19 27.82
CA LEU A 296 -21.68 -21.76 27.23
C LEU A 296 -20.51 -22.21 28.10
N GLU A 297 -20.57 -22.05 29.44
CA GLU A 297 -19.52 -22.53 30.34
C GLU A 297 -19.26 -24.03 30.20
N LYS A 298 -20.32 -24.85 30.08
CA LYS A 298 -20.22 -26.29 29.82
C LYS A 298 -19.57 -26.59 28.48
N MET A 299 -19.85 -25.79 27.43
CA MET A 299 -19.35 -26.03 26.09
C MET A 299 -17.87 -25.63 25.91
N LEU A 300 -17.26 -24.92 26.86
CA LEU A 300 -15.81 -24.65 26.88
C LEU A 300 -14.97 -25.96 26.97
N THR A 301 -15.55 -27.05 27.38
CA THR A 301 -14.90 -28.39 27.49
C THR A 301 -15.42 -29.37 26.43
N ASP A 302 -16.09 -28.90 25.38
CA ASP A 302 -16.54 -29.77 24.27
C ASP A 302 -15.34 -30.49 23.63
N GLY A 303 -15.52 -31.73 23.20
CA GLY A 303 -14.46 -32.51 22.55
C GLY A 303 -13.97 -31.92 21.25
N GLU A 304 -14.79 -31.12 20.56
CA GLU A 304 -14.47 -30.56 19.25
C GLU A 304 -13.90 -29.14 19.35
N PRO A 305 -12.69 -28.86 18.82
CA PRO A 305 -12.05 -27.54 18.88
C PRO A 305 -12.92 -26.42 18.31
N ARG A 306 -13.62 -26.65 17.20
CA ARG A 306 -14.52 -25.65 16.56
C ARG A 306 -15.69 -25.28 17.49
N VAL A 307 -16.20 -26.21 18.30
CA VAL A 307 -17.26 -25.90 19.28
C VAL A 307 -16.70 -25.05 20.41
N ARG A 308 -15.51 -25.40 20.94
CA ARG A 308 -14.83 -24.59 21.97
C ARG A 308 -14.53 -23.17 21.47
N ARG A 309 -14.05 -23.03 20.25
CA ARG A 309 -13.86 -21.71 19.58
C ARG A 309 -15.16 -20.93 19.52
N ALA A 310 -16.21 -21.50 18.92
CA ALA A 310 -17.51 -20.85 18.79
C ALA A 310 -18.08 -20.44 20.17
N THR A 311 -17.78 -21.21 21.22
CA THR A 311 -18.16 -20.89 22.59
C THR A 311 -17.42 -19.66 23.12
N CYS A 312 -16.09 -19.58 22.92
CA CYS A 312 -15.31 -18.40 23.29
C CYS A 312 -15.80 -17.15 22.55
N GLU A 313 -16.08 -17.26 21.24
CA GLU A 313 -16.63 -16.17 20.44
C GLU A 313 -18.03 -15.75 20.93
N ALA A 314 -18.87 -16.69 21.29
CA ALA A 314 -20.20 -16.43 21.86
C ALA A 314 -20.11 -15.70 23.22
N ILE A 315 -19.17 -16.08 24.07
CA ILE A 315 -18.88 -15.41 25.35
C ILE A 315 -18.41 -13.97 25.10
N LEU A 316 -17.46 -13.78 24.17
CA LEU A 316 -16.93 -12.46 23.80
C LEU A 316 -18.02 -11.53 23.29
N ARG A 317 -18.94 -12.06 22.47
CA ARG A 317 -20.04 -11.31 21.85
C ARG A 317 -21.14 -10.95 22.85
N SER A 318 -21.52 -11.92 23.69
CA SER A 318 -22.64 -11.76 24.63
C SER A 318 -22.25 -11.10 25.96
N GLY A 319 -20.95 -11.10 26.30
CA GLY A 319 -20.48 -10.65 27.61
C GLY A 319 -20.92 -11.58 28.76
N GLN A 320 -21.35 -12.81 28.46
CA GLN A 320 -21.78 -13.80 29.47
C GLN A 320 -20.57 -14.60 30.02
N TRP A 321 -19.79 -13.93 30.87
CA TRP A 321 -18.54 -14.49 31.40
C TRP A 321 -18.76 -15.76 32.22
N PRO A 322 -17.96 -16.84 32.06
CA PRO A 322 -18.06 -18.07 32.86
C PRO A 322 -17.72 -17.79 34.32
N GLN A 323 -18.16 -18.69 35.21
CA GLN A 323 -17.80 -18.61 36.65
C GLN A 323 -16.40 -19.15 36.91
N SER A 324 -16.02 -20.23 36.21
CA SER A 324 -14.69 -20.81 36.28
C SER A 324 -13.84 -20.43 35.08
N THR A 325 -12.57 -20.10 35.30
CA THR A 325 -11.57 -19.80 34.26
C THR A 325 -10.71 -20.98 33.88
N ASN A 326 -10.84 -22.12 34.58
CA ASN A 326 -9.97 -23.28 34.42
C ASN A 326 -9.89 -23.76 32.96
N ALA A 327 -11.04 -23.96 32.28
CA ALA A 327 -11.05 -24.41 30.90
C ALA A 327 -10.37 -23.40 29.94
N LEU A 328 -10.52 -22.11 30.21
CA LEU A 328 -9.88 -21.08 29.42
C LEU A 328 -8.36 -21.04 29.62
N VAL A 329 -7.89 -21.23 30.85
CA VAL A 329 -6.44 -21.30 31.16
C VAL A 329 -5.81 -22.54 30.53
N GLU A 330 -6.45 -23.70 30.60
CA GLU A 330 -5.99 -24.93 29.94
C GLU A 330 -5.92 -24.75 28.40
N MET A 331 -6.91 -24.08 27.81
CA MET A 331 -6.90 -23.80 26.38
C MET A 331 -5.74 -22.87 25.93
N LEU A 332 -5.08 -22.11 26.81
CA LEU A 332 -3.86 -21.40 26.48
C LEU A 332 -2.71 -22.34 26.08
N GLY A 333 -2.69 -23.56 26.64
CA GLY A 333 -1.72 -24.60 26.29
C GLY A 333 -2.04 -25.35 24.98
N ASP A 334 -3.22 -25.18 24.41
CA ASP A 334 -3.64 -25.90 23.21
C ASP A 334 -2.70 -25.60 22.03
N GLN A 335 -2.36 -26.62 21.24
CA GLN A 335 -1.51 -26.50 20.07
C GLN A 335 -2.25 -25.79 18.92
N ASP A 336 -3.57 -25.79 18.93
CA ASP A 336 -4.40 -25.02 18.00
C ASP A 336 -4.32 -23.53 18.36
N ARG A 337 -3.62 -22.78 17.49
CA ARG A 337 -3.37 -21.34 17.68
C ARG A 337 -4.66 -20.53 17.74
N THR A 338 -5.66 -20.92 16.93
CA THR A 338 -6.95 -20.21 16.91
C THR A 338 -7.67 -20.38 18.22
N LEU A 339 -7.67 -21.60 18.78
CA LEU A 339 -8.30 -21.89 20.06
C LEU A 339 -7.61 -21.18 21.22
N ALA A 340 -6.28 -21.28 21.30
CA ALA A 340 -5.49 -20.57 22.31
C ALA A 340 -5.68 -19.03 22.21
N PHE A 341 -5.76 -18.49 20.99
CA PHE A 341 -6.01 -17.08 20.73
C PHE A 341 -7.36 -16.62 21.28
N VAL A 342 -8.46 -17.31 20.93
CA VAL A 342 -9.80 -16.87 21.37
C VAL A 342 -9.98 -17.03 22.88
N ALA A 343 -9.42 -18.10 23.50
CA ALA A 343 -9.42 -18.28 24.94
C ALA A 343 -8.70 -17.13 25.66
N ARG A 344 -7.53 -16.75 25.17
CA ARG A 344 -6.78 -15.56 25.64
C ARG A 344 -7.62 -14.29 25.54
N ARG A 345 -8.33 -14.08 24.41
CA ARG A 345 -9.19 -12.89 24.23
C ARG A 345 -10.34 -12.82 25.21
N VAL A 346 -10.86 -13.98 25.67
CA VAL A 346 -11.84 -14.03 26.75
C VAL A 346 -11.21 -13.64 28.07
N LEU A 347 -10.05 -14.23 28.45
CA LEU A 347 -9.36 -13.92 29.70
C LEU A 347 -8.97 -12.45 29.82
N GLU A 348 -8.53 -11.81 28.70
CA GLU A 348 -8.18 -10.38 28.65
C GLU A 348 -9.35 -9.45 29.03
N ARG A 349 -10.60 -9.92 28.95
CA ARG A 349 -11.81 -9.16 29.28
C ARG A 349 -12.46 -9.56 30.60
N MET A 350 -11.92 -10.60 31.24
CA MET A 350 -12.35 -11.04 32.57
C MET A 350 -11.54 -10.35 33.69
N PRO A 351 -12.05 -10.30 34.92
CA PRO A 351 -11.27 -9.80 36.05
C PRO A 351 -9.94 -10.53 36.20
N VAL A 352 -8.82 -9.81 36.17
CA VAL A 352 -7.45 -10.39 36.16
C VAL A 352 -7.21 -11.35 37.36
N ASP A 353 -7.72 -10.99 38.54
CA ASP A 353 -7.55 -11.80 39.74
C ASP A 353 -8.20 -13.18 39.67
N SER A 354 -9.15 -13.40 38.75
CA SER A 354 -9.83 -14.67 38.59
C SER A 354 -9.01 -15.76 37.89
N TRP A 355 -7.92 -15.39 37.18
CA TRP A 355 -7.14 -16.32 36.35
C TRP A 355 -5.62 -16.13 36.44
N LYS A 356 -5.13 -14.94 36.79
CA LYS A 356 -3.70 -14.58 36.77
C LYS A 356 -2.82 -15.61 37.51
N ALA A 357 -3.15 -15.94 38.75
CA ALA A 357 -2.32 -16.84 39.57
C ALA A 357 -2.22 -18.23 38.94
N GLN A 358 -3.30 -18.75 38.37
CA GLN A 358 -3.34 -20.05 37.73
C GLN A 358 -2.51 -20.02 36.41
N ALA A 359 -2.68 -19.00 35.58
CA ALA A 359 -2.00 -18.92 34.27
C ALA A 359 -0.49 -18.68 34.42
N LEU A 360 -0.06 -17.75 35.30
CA LEU A 360 1.36 -17.46 35.49
C LEU A 360 2.11 -18.49 36.35
N GLY A 361 1.41 -19.27 37.17
CA GLY A 361 1.97 -20.36 37.95
C GLY A 361 1.83 -21.73 37.32
N HIS A 362 1.35 -21.84 36.10
CA HIS A 362 1.15 -23.09 35.38
C HIS A 362 2.46 -23.82 35.09
N GLU A 363 2.43 -25.17 35.04
CA GLU A 363 3.63 -25.98 34.76
C GLU A 363 4.10 -25.83 33.31
N GLU A 364 3.16 -25.73 32.36
CA GLU A 364 3.47 -25.59 30.93
C GLU A 364 3.96 -24.20 30.56
N PRO A 365 5.14 -24.08 29.93
CA PRO A 365 5.68 -22.78 29.46
C PRO A 365 4.70 -22.01 28.57
N ARG A 366 4.04 -22.68 27.64
CA ARG A 366 3.10 -22.05 26.70
C ARG A 366 1.93 -21.36 27.42
N VAL A 367 1.38 -21.98 28.49
CA VAL A 367 0.31 -21.33 29.27
C VAL A 367 0.83 -20.10 29.99
N ARG A 368 2.06 -20.12 30.54
CA ARG A 368 2.68 -18.97 31.19
C ARG A 368 2.96 -17.84 30.19
N ILE A 369 3.41 -18.16 28.98
CA ILE A 369 3.68 -17.17 27.89
C ILE A 369 2.39 -16.48 27.49
N LEU A 370 1.34 -17.23 27.15
CA LEU A 370 0.05 -16.67 26.73
C LEU A 370 -0.71 -16.00 27.87
N GLY A 371 -0.55 -16.50 29.11
CA GLY A 371 -1.04 -15.85 30.32
C GLY A 371 -0.37 -14.50 30.58
N SER A 372 0.94 -14.41 30.37
CA SER A 372 1.71 -13.16 30.44
C SER A 372 1.26 -12.15 29.39
N LEU A 373 1.01 -12.63 28.16
CA LEU A 373 0.44 -11.81 27.09
C LEU A 373 -0.96 -11.32 27.44
N ALA A 374 -1.83 -12.20 27.97
CA ALA A 374 -3.16 -11.81 28.43
C ALA A 374 -3.10 -10.74 29.53
N LEU A 375 -2.18 -10.88 30.47
CA LEU A 375 -2.02 -9.96 31.59
C LEU A 375 -1.63 -8.55 31.12
N ILE A 376 -0.61 -8.43 30.27
CA ILE A 376 -0.17 -7.12 29.78
C ILE A 376 -1.21 -6.48 28.85
N ASN A 377 -2.01 -7.28 28.15
CA ASN A 377 -3.11 -6.78 27.35
C ASN A 377 -4.30 -6.29 28.19
N ALA A 378 -4.63 -6.99 29.26
CA ALA A 378 -5.73 -6.64 30.18
C ALA A 378 -5.38 -5.41 31.03
N ASN A 379 -4.12 -5.28 31.45
CA ASN A 379 -3.66 -4.22 32.38
C ASN A 379 -2.34 -3.59 31.92
N PRO A 380 -2.35 -2.76 30.85
CA PRO A 380 -1.14 -2.20 30.22
C PRO A 380 -0.56 -1.02 31.01
N ASN A 381 0.25 -1.32 32.03
CA ASN A 381 1.00 -0.32 32.82
C ASN A 381 2.41 -0.81 33.13
N GLU A 382 3.27 0.07 33.61
CA GLU A 382 4.68 -0.22 33.88
C GLU A 382 4.89 -1.35 34.90
N ALA A 383 4.12 -1.35 36.00
CA ALA A 383 4.25 -2.38 37.04
C ALA A 383 3.91 -3.77 36.50
N THR A 384 2.83 -3.90 35.77
CA THR A 384 2.45 -5.14 35.09
C THR A 384 3.49 -5.55 34.06
N ALA A 385 4.04 -4.62 33.31
CA ALA A 385 5.07 -4.90 32.32
C ALA A 385 6.35 -5.45 32.97
N ILE A 386 6.80 -4.85 34.06
CA ILE A 386 7.97 -5.34 34.83
C ILE A 386 7.70 -6.75 35.34
N GLU A 387 6.50 -7.03 35.87
CA GLU A 387 6.12 -8.38 36.32
C GLU A 387 6.19 -9.40 35.17
N VAL A 388 5.62 -9.04 34.01
CA VAL A 388 5.64 -9.89 32.80
C VAL A 388 7.08 -10.09 32.31
N LEU A 389 7.91 -9.06 32.26
CA LEU A 389 9.30 -9.15 31.82
C LEU A 389 10.14 -10.01 32.77
N ALA A 390 9.87 -9.95 34.09
CA ALA A 390 10.51 -10.83 35.05
C ALA A 390 10.11 -12.32 34.82
N LYS A 391 8.84 -12.59 34.47
CA LYS A 391 8.40 -13.92 34.07
C LYS A 391 9.02 -14.41 32.77
N CYS A 392 9.18 -13.54 31.78
CA CYS A 392 9.90 -13.86 30.55
C CYS A 392 11.37 -14.18 30.83
N SER A 393 12.04 -13.37 31.66
CA SER A 393 13.43 -13.62 32.08
C SER A 393 13.59 -14.97 32.80
N GLU A 394 12.63 -15.33 33.66
CA GLU A 394 12.56 -16.66 34.32
C GLU A 394 12.41 -17.80 33.28
N LEU A 395 11.52 -17.64 32.30
CA LEU A 395 11.30 -18.62 31.23
C LEU A 395 12.58 -18.83 30.39
N LEU A 396 13.31 -17.76 30.06
CA LEU A 396 14.57 -17.83 29.29
C LEU A 396 15.70 -18.54 30.00
N THR A 397 15.63 -18.74 31.33
CA THR A 397 16.62 -19.54 32.06
C THR A 397 16.31 -21.03 32.02
N GLY A 398 15.10 -21.41 31.57
CA GLY A 398 14.65 -22.80 31.48
C GLY A 398 14.80 -23.35 30.05
N PHE A 399 14.37 -24.61 29.89
CA PHE A 399 14.23 -25.19 28.56
C PHE A 399 12.95 -24.68 27.87
N LEU A 400 13.09 -24.10 26.67
CA LEU A 400 12.00 -23.70 25.78
C LEU A 400 12.22 -24.38 24.44
N SER A 401 11.16 -24.76 23.77
CA SER A 401 11.22 -25.02 22.32
C SER A 401 11.48 -23.74 21.55
N ASP A 402 11.97 -23.85 20.31
CA ASP A 402 12.22 -22.70 19.44
C ASP A 402 10.99 -21.78 19.29
N ALA A 403 9.79 -22.38 19.19
CA ALA A 403 8.55 -21.63 19.10
C ALA A 403 8.25 -20.85 20.40
N GLU A 404 8.38 -21.50 21.56
CA GLU A 404 8.17 -20.87 22.86
C GLU A 404 9.19 -19.77 23.15
N PHE A 405 10.44 -19.95 22.69
CA PHE A 405 11.46 -18.92 22.79
C PHE A 405 11.05 -17.67 21.99
N VAL A 406 10.69 -17.82 20.70
CA VAL A 406 10.22 -16.72 19.85
C VAL A 406 8.97 -16.05 20.43
N ASP A 407 8.02 -16.85 20.93
CA ASP A 407 6.80 -16.36 21.59
C ASP A 407 7.13 -15.54 22.86
N THR A 408 8.11 -15.96 23.64
CA THR A 408 8.60 -15.24 24.83
C THR A 408 9.20 -13.89 24.42
N LEU A 409 10.05 -13.87 23.38
CA LEU A 409 10.61 -12.60 22.85
C LEU A 409 9.49 -11.67 22.39
N ARG A 410 8.45 -12.21 21.76
CA ARG A 410 7.29 -11.41 21.36
C ARG A 410 6.55 -10.80 22.54
N VAL A 411 6.36 -11.55 23.61
CA VAL A 411 5.75 -11.03 24.86
C VAL A 411 6.62 -9.92 25.47
N CYS A 412 7.95 -10.07 25.46
CA CYS A 412 8.88 -9.03 25.90
C CYS A 412 8.67 -7.73 25.13
N GLN A 413 8.60 -7.78 23.80
CA GLN A 413 8.36 -6.60 22.95
C GLN A 413 7.06 -5.89 23.32
N ILE A 414 5.97 -6.65 23.49
CA ILE A 414 4.65 -6.11 23.82
C ILE A 414 4.68 -5.46 25.21
N ALA A 415 5.30 -6.12 26.19
CA ALA A 415 5.42 -5.61 27.54
C ALA A 415 6.25 -4.31 27.61
N LEU A 416 7.40 -4.27 26.94
CA LEU A 416 8.24 -3.07 26.82
C LEU A 416 7.48 -1.91 26.19
N HIS A 417 6.80 -2.18 25.07
CA HIS A 417 6.06 -1.16 24.34
C HIS A 417 4.86 -0.61 25.15
N ARG A 418 4.06 -1.50 25.76
CA ARG A 418 2.84 -1.09 26.49
C ARG A 418 3.15 -0.48 27.86
N GLY A 419 4.15 -1.03 28.55
CA GLY A 419 4.59 -0.53 29.86
C GLY A 419 5.54 0.67 29.77
N LYS A 420 6.10 0.94 28.61
CA LYS A 420 7.15 1.96 28.40
C LYS A 420 8.31 1.79 29.39
N VAL A 421 8.74 0.55 29.59
CA VAL A 421 9.78 0.19 30.53
C VAL A 421 11.14 0.56 29.97
N ALA A 422 11.92 1.33 30.73
CA ALA A 422 13.29 1.69 30.37
C ALA A 422 14.25 0.49 30.56
N ALA A 423 15.29 0.39 29.72
CA ALA A 423 16.21 -0.74 29.69
C ALA A 423 16.98 -0.96 31.01
N ASP A 424 17.26 0.12 31.75
CA ASP A 424 17.94 0.09 33.04
C ASP A 424 17.15 -0.58 34.17
N LYS A 425 15.82 -0.72 34.00
CA LYS A 425 14.95 -1.42 34.96
C LYS A 425 14.95 -2.93 34.80
N ILE A 426 15.51 -3.45 33.71
CA ILE A 426 15.51 -4.88 33.38
C ILE A 426 16.89 -5.37 32.90
N PRO A 427 17.99 -5.10 33.64
CA PRO A 427 19.34 -5.38 33.18
C PRO A 427 19.58 -6.87 32.89
N THR A 428 19.05 -7.76 33.72
CA THR A 428 19.18 -9.22 33.52
C THR A 428 18.57 -9.67 32.19
N LEU A 429 17.37 -9.20 31.86
CA LEU A 429 16.74 -9.57 30.60
C LEU A 429 17.49 -8.97 29.41
N ARG A 430 17.97 -7.74 29.53
CA ARG A 430 18.80 -7.09 28.47
C ARG A 430 20.04 -7.93 28.18
N ASP A 431 20.75 -8.38 29.20
CA ASP A 431 21.95 -9.17 29.05
C ASP A 431 21.65 -10.56 28.46
N GLN A 432 20.56 -11.23 28.90
CA GLN A 432 20.07 -12.49 28.32
C GLN A 432 19.79 -12.33 26.81
N ILE A 433 19.07 -11.28 26.41
CA ILE A 433 18.77 -10.98 24.98
C ILE A 433 20.07 -10.76 24.20
N ALA A 434 21.03 -10.03 24.77
CA ALA A 434 22.31 -9.81 24.14
C ALA A 434 23.08 -11.11 23.91
N GLU A 435 23.12 -12.00 24.88
CA GLU A 435 23.88 -13.27 24.82
C GLU A 435 23.35 -14.23 23.74
N GLU A 436 22.04 -14.23 23.51
CA GLU A 436 21.39 -15.14 22.55
C GLU A 436 21.57 -14.75 21.08
N PHE A 437 21.95 -13.50 20.77
CA PHE A 437 22.14 -13.07 19.38
C PHE A 437 23.59 -13.30 18.91
N PRO A 438 23.83 -13.89 17.70
CA PRO A 438 22.86 -14.51 16.83
C PRO A 438 22.55 -15.96 17.23
N ALA A 439 21.27 -16.34 17.13
CA ALA A 439 20.77 -17.70 17.28
C ALA A 439 20.84 -18.50 15.97
N GLY A 440 20.63 -19.81 16.05
CA GLY A 440 20.61 -20.71 14.89
C GLY A 440 19.35 -20.61 14.01
N ASP A 441 18.27 -19.96 14.49
CA ASP A 441 17.00 -19.81 13.77
C ASP A 441 16.79 -18.36 13.34
N THR A 442 16.41 -18.15 12.09
CA THR A 442 16.17 -16.83 11.49
C THR A 442 15.09 -16.03 12.24
N ARG A 443 14.01 -16.67 12.68
CA ARG A 443 12.92 -16.00 13.42
C ARG A 443 13.40 -15.47 14.76
N MET A 444 14.25 -16.23 15.44
CA MET A 444 14.89 -15.79 16.68
C MET A 444 15.75 -14.56 16.43
N ASN A 445 16.57 -14.56 15.39
CA ASN A 445 17.43 -13.43 15.04
C ASN A 445 16.65 -12.17 14.73
N HIS A 446 15.50 -12.30 14.05
CA HIS A 446 14.62 -11.16 13.79
C HIS A 446 14.06 -10.52 15.07
N GLU A 447 13.69 -11.33 16.05
CA GLU A 447 13.12 -10.82 17.31
C GLU A 447 14.21 -10.35 18.28
N LEU A 448 15.36 -11.06 18.33
CA LEU A 448 16.50 -10.68 19.13
C LEU A 448 17.07 -9.35 18.72
N ILE A 449 17.29 -9.11 17.40
CA ILE A 449 17.84 -7.82 16.94
C ILE A 449 16.89 -6.64 17.24
N ARG A 450 15.57 -6.84 17.16
CA ARG A 450 14.58 -5.83 17.52
C ARG A 450 14.67 -5.45 18.99
N LEU A 451 14.75 -6.46 19.87
CA LEU A 451 14.87 -6.26 21.30
C LEU A 451 16.24 -5.66 21.67
N ALA A 452 17.33 -6.20 21.12
CA ALA A 452 18.67 -5.72 21.37
C ALA A 452 18.85 -4.24 20.96
N ALA A 453 18.30 -3.85 19.81
CA ALA A 453 18.31 -2.46 19.35
C ALA A 453 17.45 -1.55 20.25
N TYR A 454 16.25 -2.00 20.66
CA TYR A 454 15.40 -1.25 21.58
C TYR A 454 16.00 -1.05 22.96
N LEU A 455 16.69 -2.08 23.47
CA LEU A 455 17.31 -2.08 24.80
C LEU A 455 18.73 -1.48 24.78
N ASP A 456 19.26 -1.11 23.60
CA ASP A 456 20.64 -0.68 23.38
C ASP A 456 21.66 -1.62 24.06
N ALA A 457 21.50 -2.92 23.75
CA ALA A 457 22.20 -4.01 24.45
C ALA A 457 23.68 -4.09 24.04
N ASP A 458 24.59 -4.15 25.02
CA ASP A 458 26.05 -4.10 24.80
C ASP A 458 26.57 -5.30 24.00
N GLY A 459 27.57 -5.06 23.12
CA GLY A 459 28.31 -6.09 22.39
C GLY A 459 27.53 -6.74 21.22
N VAL A 460 26.30 -6.31 20.94
CA VAL A 460 25.48 -6.87 19.86
C VAL A 460 25.90 -6.32 18.50
N ALA A 461 26.34 -5.06 18.41
CA ALA A 461 26.70 -4.42 17.16
C ALA A 461 27.83 -5.17 16.40
N GLU A 462 28.85 -5.63 17.09
CA GLU A 462 29.96 -6.41 16.52
C GLU A 462 29.46 -7.74 15.94
N ARG A 463 28.71 -8.53 16.72
CA ARG A 463 28.13 -9.79 16.25
C ARG A 463 27.10 -9.62 15.13
N ALA A 464 26.40 -8.49 15.13
CA ALA A 464 25.48 -8.17 14.04
C ALA A 464 26.23 -7.88 12.73
N LEU A 465 27.38 -7.19 12.77
CA LEU A 465 28.25 -7.01 11.60
C LEU A 465 28.80 -8.34 11.08
N ASP A 466 29.23 -9.23 11.99
CA ASP A 466 29.62 -10.58 11.62
C ASP A 466 28.49 -11.35 10.95
N PHE A 467 27.26 -11.22 11.47
CA PHE A 467 26.06 -11.82 10.86
C PHE A 467 25.80 -11.29 9.46
N LEU A 468 26.05 -10.00 9.18
CA LEU A 468 25.89 -9.44 7.83
C LEU A 468 26.86 -10.08 6.81
N SER A 469 27.97 -10.62 7.27
CA SER A 469 28.99 -11.31 6.46
C SER A 469 28.76 -12.82 6.34
N SER A 470 27.75 -13.38 7.02
CA SER A 470 27.42 -14.81 7.02
C SER A 470 26.70 -15.25 5.75
N ASP A 471 26.48 -16.57 5.62
CA ASP A 471 25.71 -17.20 4.54
C ASP A 471 24.17 -17.10 4.75
N ALA A 472 23.70 -16.34 5.75
CA ALA A 472 22.28 -16.12 5.98
C ALA A 472 21.61 -15.46 4.77
N PRO A 473 20.33 -15.72 4.50
CA PRO A 473 19.60 -15.10 3.39
C PRO A 473 19.75 -13.57 3.38
N ARG A 474 19.92 -12.97 2.20
CA ARG A 474 20.07 -11.51 2.05
C ARG A 474 18.95 -10.73 2.75
N ALA A 475 17.71 -11.19 2.63
CA ALA A 475 16.55 -10.55 3.25
C ALA A 475 16.69 -10.48 4.79
N ASP A 476 17.21 -11.53 5.43
CA ASP A 476 17.37 -11.59 6.88
C ASP A 476 18.55 -10.71 7.34
N ARG A 477 19.68 -10.76 6.63
CA ARG A 477 20.81 -9.85 6.88
C ARG A 477 20.39 -8.39 6.73
N THR A 478 19.56 -8.09 5.71
CA THR A 478 19.02 -6.73 5.49
C THR A 478 18.13 -6.27 6.65
N LEU A 479 17.29 -7.15 7.19
CA LEU A 479 16.48 -6.81 8.36
C LEU A 479 17.37 -6.48 9.57
N VAL A 480 18.37 -7.32 9.85
CA VAL A 480 19.32 -7.07 10.94
C VAL A 480 20.01 -5.72 10.73
N ALA A 481 20.56 -5.47 9.54
CA ALA A 481 21.23 -4.21 9.21
C ALA A 481 20.31 -2.99 9.43
N MET A 482 19.01 -3.08 9.06
CA MET A 482 18.06 -1.98 9.26
C MET A 482 17.78 -1.68 10.73
N TYR A 483 17.81 -2.68 11.62
CA TYR A 483 17.65 -2.44 13.06
C TYR A 483 18.90 -1.88 13.70
N MET A 484 20.09 -2.15 13.16
CA MET A 484 21.36 -1.66 13.71
C MET A 484 21.45 -0.12 13.76
N GLN A 485 20.74 0.61 12.91
CA GLN A 485 20.67 2.09 12.97
C GLN A 485 20.20 2.64 14.32
N PHE A 486 19.44 1.85 15.10
CA PHE A 486 18.92 2.25 16.40
C PHE A 486 19.88 2.01 17.56
N MET A 487 21.00 1.35 17.32
CA MET A 487 22.06 1.14 18.32
C MET A 487 22.96 2.38 18.39
N SER A 488 22.66 3.32 19.30
CA SER A 488 23.21 4.67 19.23
C SER A 488 24.59 4.85 19.86
N HIS A 489 25.03 3.97 20.79
CA HIS A 489 26.17 4.24 21.67
C HIS A 489 27.40 3.36 21.44
N GLN A 490 27.38 2.44 20.49
CA GLN A 490 28.35 1.36 20.38
C GLN A 490 29.27 1.42 19.14
N TRP A 491 29.23 2.51 18.35
CA TRP A 491 29.86 2.55 17.04
C TRP A 491 31.29 3.07 17.07
N THR A 492 32.24 2.25 16.61
CA THR A 492 33.54 2.74 16.14
C THR A 492 33.43 3.24 14.69
N ALA A 493 34.35 4.07 14.23
CA ALA A 493 34.39 4.53 12.83
C ALA A 493 34.43 3.35 11.83
N VAL A 494 35.20 2.32 12.12
CA VAL A 494 35.31 1.12 11.28
C VAL A 494 33.95 0.42 11.14
N GLN A 495 33.27 0.18 12.25
CA GLN A 495 31.96 -0.48 12.25
C GLN A 495 30.91 0.33 11.49
N ARG A 496 30.92 1.68 11.61
CA ARG A 496 30.03 2.53 10.81
C ARG A 496 30.25 2.34 9.32
N PHE A 497 31.52 2.33 8.89
CA PHE A 497 31.86 2.14 7.48
C PHE A 497 31.49 0.75 6.96
N GLU A 498 31.62 -0.30 7.75
CA GLU A 498 31.18 -1.64 7.38
C GLU A 498 29.67 -1.70 7.17
N LEU A 499 28.90 -1.10 8.06
CA LEU A 499 27.44 -1.03 7.91
C LEU A 499 27.02 -0.19 6.70
N LEU A 500 27.64 0.97 6.46
CA LEU A 500 27.37 1.78 5.27
C LEU A 500 27.72 1.05 3.97
N LYS A 501 28.82 0.34 3.96
CA LYS A 501 29.20 -0.52 2.81
C LYS A 501 28.13 -1.57 2.53
N TYR A 502 27.57 -2.18 3.58
CA TYR A 502 26.47 -3.15 3.45
C TYR A 502 25.22 -2.49 2.85
N TYR A 503 24.81 -1.33 3.36
CA TYR A 503 23.65 -0.60 2.83
C TYR A 503 23.82 -0.26 1.34
N GLU A 504 24.99 0.27 0.96
CA GLU A 504 25.25 0.68 -0.42
C GLU A 504 25.34 -0.51 -1.39
N SER A 505 25.98 -1.63 -0.98
CA SER A 505 26.03 -2.83 -1.82
C SER A 505 24.65 -3.45 -1.99
N THR A 506 23.89 -3.57 -0.91
CA THR A 506 22.53 -4.14 -0.94
C THR A 506 21.58 -3.28 -1.78
N ALA A 507 21.66 -1.94 -1.67
CA ALA A 507 20.84 -1.03 -2.49
C ALA A 507 21.17 -1.14 -3.99
N ARG A 508 22.42 -1.40 -4.33
CA ARG A 508 22.87 -1.55 -5.73
C ARG A 508 22.46 -2.89 -6.34
N GLU A 509 22.47 -3.94 -5.52
CA GLU A 509 22.15 -5.31 -5.94
C GLU A 509 20.63 -5.61 -5.96
N SER A 510 19.81 -4.73 -5.43
CA SER A 510 18.36 -4.92 -5.38
C SER A 510 17.73 -4.69 -6.75
N GLU A 511 16.91 -5.63 -7.18
CA GLU A 511 16.06 -5.53 -8.37
C GLU A 511 14.72 -4.83 -8.05
N ASN A 512 14.36 -4.76 -6.76
CA ASN A 512 13.15 -4.08 -6.30
C ASN A 512 13.42 -2.59 -6.08
N GLY A 513 12.63 -1.74 -6.76
CA GLY A 513 12.75 -0.28 -6.65
C GLY A 513 12.50 0.33 -5.26
N SER A 514 11.87 -0.41 -4.35
CA SER A 514 11.53 0.08 -3.01
C SER A 514 12.61 -0.19 -1.96
N LEU A 515 13.31 -1.31 -2.01
CA LEU A 515 14.39 -1.62 -1.06
C LEU A 515 15.51 -0.57 -1.07
N PRO A 516 16.00 -0.08 -2.23
CA PRO A 516 16.95 1.02 -2.26
C PRO A 516 16.47 2.30 -1.57
N LEU A 517 15.15 2.60 -1.66
CA LEU A 517 14.56 3.76 -0.98
C LEU A 517 14.50 3.57 0.54
N TYR A 518 14.21 2.37 1.01
CA TYR A 518 14.28 2.04 2.44
C TYR A 518 15.70 2.17 2.96
N LEU A 519 16.69 1.61 2.25
CA LEU A 519 18.11 1.69 2.63
C LEU A 519 18.62 3.14 2.58
N MET A 520 18.20 3.94 1.63
CA MET A 520 18.50 5.38 1.60
C MET A 520 17.96 6.10 2.84
N SER A 521 16.73 5.78 3.26
CA SER A 521 16.13 6.37 4.47
C SER A 521 16.90 5.94 5.73
N VAL A 522 17.21 4.64 5.85
CA VAL A 522 17.99 4.09 6.95
C VAL A 522 19.40 4.71 7.02
N THR A 523 20.07 4.85 5.86
CA THR A 523 21.39 5.50 5.77
C THR A 523 21.32 6.95 6.25
N LYS A 524 20.28 7.68 5.86
CA LYS A 524 20.06 9.06 6.33
C LYS A 524 19.89 9.14 7.84
N ASP A 525 19.08 8.25 8.43
CA ASP A 525 18.83 8.24 9.87
C ASP A 525 20.09 7.77 10.63
N PHE A 526 20.80 6.77 10.10
CA PHE A 526 22.08 6.32 10.69
C PHE A 526 23.17 7.40 10.67
N ALA A 527 23.14 8.30 9.69
CA ALA A 527 24.08 9.43 9.65
C ALA A 527 23.94 10.41 10.84
N ASP A 528 22.90 10.30 11.67
CA ASP A 528 22.79 11.02 12.94
C ASP A 528 23.88 10.62 13.94
N THR A 529 24.50 9.45 13.75
CA THR A 529 25.60 8.95 14.58
C THR A 529 27.00 9.44 14.11
N PHE A 530 27.09 10.16 12.96
CA PHE A 530 28.37 10.57 12.40
C PHE A 530 28.99 11.73 13.18
N SER A 531 30.28 11.62 13.45
CA SER A 531 31.12 12.76 13.76
C SER A 531 31.43 13.59 12.51
N ALA A 532 32.00 14.77 12.67
CA ALA A 532 32.48 15.57 11.54
C ALA A 532 33.54 14.86 10.71
N ASP A 533 34.44 14.11 11.38
CA ASP A 533 35.47 13.33 10.72
C ASP A 533 34.89 12.12 9.96
N ASP A 534 33.89 11.45 10.52
CA ASP A 534 33.18 10.38 9.82
C ASP A 534 32.50 10.91 8.55
N ALA A 535 31.84 12.06 8.64
CA ALA A 535 31.17 12.68 7.48
C ALA A 535 32.17 13.04 6.38
N ALA A 536 33.36 13.59 6.74
CA ALA A 536 34.42 13.90 5.78
C ALA A 536 34.96 12.63 5.10
N ALA A 537 35.21 11.58 5.87
CA ALA A 537 35.71 10.30 5.36
C ALA A 537 34.69 9.57 4.45
N VAL A 538 33.39 9.67 4.75
CA VAL A 538 32.33 9.16 3.89
C VAL A 538 32.28 9.89 2.56
N LEU A 539 32.49 11.21 2.53
CA LEU A 539 32.56 11.99 1.28
C LEU A 539 33.70 11.56 0.36
N GLU A 540 34.84 11.15 0.91
CA GLU A 540 35.95 10.60 0.12
C GLU A 540 35.58 9.32 -0.65
N GLN A 541 34.63 8.55 -0.13
CA GLN A 541 34.09 7.33 -0.73
C GLN A 541 32.79 7.56 -1.53
N GLY A 542 32.37 8.80 -1.70
CA GLY A 542 31.04 9.14 -2.20
C GLY A 542 30.72 8.65 -3.62
N ASN A 543 31.72 8.38 -4.47
CA ASN A 543 31.49 7.72 -5.76
C ASN A 543 31.06 6.25 -5.62
N GLN A 544 31.47 5.57 -4.55
CA GLN A 544 31.06 4.20 -4.24
C GLN A 544 29.87 4.15 -3.27
N TRP A 545 29.73 5.16 -2.39
CA TRP A 545 28.69 5.26 -1.37
C TRP A 545 27.84 6.52 -1.52
N PRO A 546 27.06 6.61 -2.62
CA PRO A 546 26.34 7.85 -2.94
C PRO A 546 25.26 8.22 -1.96
N ASN A 547 24.52 7.24 -1.37
CA ASN A 547 23.49 7.53 -0.36
C ASN A 547 24.11 8.00 0.95
N ALA A 548 25.20 7.37 1.38
CA ALA A 548 25.94 7.75 2.57
C ALA A 548 26.59 9.14 2.42
N ALA A 549 27.17 9.44 1.26
CA ALA A 549 27.74 10.75 0.97
C ALA A 549 26.66 11.84 0.97
N LEU A 550 25.49 11.58 0.39
CA LEU A 550 24.37 12.51 0.44
C LEU A 550 23.90 12.75 1.89
N ALA A 551 23.80 11.70 2.70
CA ALA A 551 23.45 11.80 4.11
C ALA A 551 24.52 12.58 4.90
N ALA A 552 25.83 12.34 4.63
CA ALA A 552 26.93 13.05 5.25
C ALA A 552 26.90 14.56 4.96
N ILE A 553 26.51 14.98 3.73
CA ILE A 553 26.36 16.40 3.39
C ILE A 553 25.41 17.13 4.35
N TYR A 554 24.33 16.51 4.76
CA TYR A 554 23.37 17.11 5.70
C TYR A 554 23.92 17.23 7.13
N ARG A 555 24.99 16.51 7.46
CA ARG A 555 25.64 16.48 8.79
C ARG A 555 26.91 17.31 8.87
N LEU A 556 27.34 17.90 7.76
CA LEU A 556 28.51 18.77 7.75
C LEU A 556 28.33 19.94 8.71
N PRO A 557 29.36 20.26 9.53
CA PRO A 557 29.35 21.42 10.41
C PRO A 557 29.23 22.71 9.58
N LYS A 558 28.51 23.67 10.11
CA LYS A 558 28.36 24.99 9.44
C LYS A 558 29.12 26.05 10.25
N PRO A 559 29.94 26.87 9.57
CA PRO A 559 30.23 26.90 8.15
C PRO A 559 31.05 25.69 7.70
N ILE A 560 30.83 25.21 6.45
CA ILE A 560 31.60 24.14 5.84
C ILE A 560 33.03 24.64 5.61
N SER A 561 34.03 23.82 6.00
CA SER A 561 35.45 24.19 5.82
C SER A 561 35.87 24.17 4.35
N ALA A 562 36.94 24.93 4.04
CA ALA A 562 37.51 24.95 2.68
C ALA A 562 38.03 23.56 2.22
N GLU A 563 38.49 22.74 3.16
CA GLU A 563 38.95 21.36 2.90
C GLU A 563 37.78 20.49 2.46
N VAL A 564 36.67 20.50 3.20
CA VAL A 564 35.46 19.75 2.85
C VAL A 564 34.86 20.27 1.53
N ALA A 565 34.91 21.59 1.27
CA ALA A 565 34.48 22.16 -0.01
C ALA A 565 35.33 21.61 -1.19
N ALA A 566 36.66 21.46 -0.98
CA ALA A 566 37.51 20.84 -1.98
C ALA A 566 37.17 19.38 -2.22
N THR A 567 36.91 18.61 -1.16
CA THR A 567 36.43 17.20 -1.26
C THR A 567 35.13 17.11 -2.04
N LEU A 568 34.14 17.99 -1.80
CA LEU A 568 32.88 18.01 -2.53
C LEU A 568 33.09 18.27 -4.02
N ARG A 569 33.91 19.25 -4.39
CA ARG A 569 34.24 19.52 -5.81
C ARG A 569 34.96 18.34 -6.46
N GLN A 570 35.91 17.71 -5.76
CA GLN A 570 36.60 16.53 -6.25
C GLN A 570 35.66 15.33 -6.44
N LEU A 571 34.74 15.13 -5.52
CA LEU A 571 33.72 14.07 -5.60
C LEU A 571 32.80 14.27 -6.82
N ASP A 572 32.28 15.46 -7.03
CA ASP A 572 31.43 15.77 -8.20
C ASP A 572 32.18 15.53 -9.52
N ARG A 573 33.45 15.97 -9.63
CA ARG A 573 34.30 15.71 -10.81
C ARG A 573 34.57 14.21 -11.01
N ARG A 574 34.78 13.46 -9.94
CA ARG A 574 34.99 12.01 -9.99
C ARG A 574 33.79 11.28 -10.52
N ILE A 575 32.60 11.59 -9.98
CA ILE A 575 31.32 11.03 -10.45
C ILE A 575 31.13 11.27 -11.95
N ALA A 576 31.42 12.50 -12.43
CA ALA A 576 31.32 12.85 -13.84
C ALA A 576 32.35 12.10 -14.70
N SER A 577 33.62 12.06 -14.29
CA SER A 577 34.70 11.41 -15.04
C SER A 577 34.59 9.89 -15.12
N GLU A 578 34.02 9.26 -14.09
CA GLU A 578 33.73 7.81 -14.06
C GLU A 578 32.43 7.44 -14.78
N GLY A 579 31.69 8.43 -15.28
CA GLY A 579 30.42 8.22 -16.01
C GLY A 579 29.31 7.63 -15.13
N LEU A 580 29.36 7.85 -13.80
CA LEU A 580 28.36 7.34 -12.86
C LEU A 580 27.04 8.10 -13.02
N SER A 581 25.96 7.37 -13.23
CA SER A 581 24.65 7.92 -13.56
C SER A 581 23.52 7.25 -12.75
N GLY A 582 22.29 7.73 -12.93
CA GLY A 582 21.12 7.24 -12.22
C GLY A 582 20.69 8.16 -11.08
N ASN A 583 19.49 7.92 -10.57
CA ASN A 583 18.80 8.81 -9.63
C ASN A 583 19.62 9.11 -8.36
N VAL A 584 20.34 8.14 -7.83
CA VAL A 584 21.16 8.31 -6.62
C VAL A 584 22.31 9.31 -6.83
N TYR A 585 23.02 9.22 -7.97
CA TYR A 585 24.09 10.16 -8.29
C TYR A 585 23.55 11.55 -8.65
N THR A 586 22.41 11.63 -9.33
CA THR A 586 21.73 12.92 -9.57
C THR A 586 21.42 13.62 -8.25
N ARG A 587 20.87 12.92 -7.27
CA ARG A 587 20.58 13.46 -5.93
C ARG A 587 21.85 13.88 -5.18
N LEU A 588 22.90 13.06 -5.22
CA LEU A 588 24.18 13.40 -4.58
C LEU A 588 24.78 14.65 -5.19
N ARG A 589 24.86 14.73 -6.52
CA ARG A 589 25.39 15.88 -7.25
C ARG A 589 24.56 17.15 -7.01
N THR A 590 23.25 17.02 -6.86
CA THR A 590 22.36 18.13 -6.42
C THR A 590 22.69 18.58 -5.01
N GLY A 591 22.90 17.66 -4.08
CA GLY A 591 23.32 17.94 -2.71
C GLY A 591 24.67 18.66 -2.66
N ILE A 592 25.62 18.24 -3.49
CA ILE A 592 26.94 18.90 -3.62
C ILE A 592 26.80 20.34 -4.09
N VAL A 593 26.02 20.61 -5.14
CA VAL A 593 25.74 21.98 -5.62
C VAL A 593 25.15 22.81 -4.49
N ALA A 594 24.14 22.30 -3.77
CA ALA A 594 23.51 23.02 -2.66
C ALA A 594 24.50 23.32 -1.52
N ALA A 595 25.37 22.35 -1.16
CA ALA A 595 26.41 22.55 -0.15
C ALA A 595 27.43 23.62 -0.56
N LEU A 596 27.97 23.55 -1.77
CA LEU A 596 28.93 24.53 -2.33
C LEU A 596 28.32 25.93 -2.42
N SER A 597 27.05 26.01 -2.83
CA SER A 597 26.29 27.27 -2.88
C SER A 597 26.14 27.91 -1.50
N SER A 598 25.96 27.10 -0.44
CA SER A 598 25.81 27.61 0.92
C SER A 598 27.13 28.17 1.49
N ILE A 599 28.28 27.76 0.97
CA ILE A 599 29.60 28.29 1.35
C ILE A 599 29.78 29.69 0.78
N GLY A 600 29.47 29.89 -0.49
CA GLY A 600 29.53 31.17 -1.20
C GLY A 600 30.94 31.74 -1.34
N ASP A 601 32.00 30.93 -1.21
CA ASP A 601 33.35 31.34 -1.48
C ASP A 601 33.62 31.42 -3.01
N GLU A 602 34.68 32.13 -3.38
CA GLU A 602 34.96 32.34 -4.83
C GLU A 602 35.30 31.04 -5.53
N GLN A 603 36.01 30.13 -4.87
CA GLN A 603 36.38 28.84 -5.48
C GLN A 603 35.18 27.95 -5.75
N SER A 604 34.16 27.98 -4.87
CA SER A 604 32.90 27.27 -5.08
C SER A 604 32.08 27.91 -6.20
N SER A 605 32.04 29.24 -6.25
CA SER A 605 31.37 29.99 -7.34
C SER A 605 32.02 29.73 -8.69
N GLU A 606 33.37 29.79 -8.77
CA GLU A 606 34.15 29.47 -9.98
C GLU A 606 33.84 28.06 -10.47
N TYR A 607 33.84 27.07 -9.57
CA TYR A 607 33.48 25.69 -9.89
C TYR A 607 32.06 25.55 -10.45
N LEU A 608 31.08 26.23 -9.86
CA LEU A 608 29.71 26.21 -10.36
C LEU A 608 29.60 26.86 -11.74
N ARG A 609 30.39 27.94 -12.02
CA ARG A 609 30.45 28.54 -13.35
C ARG A 609 31.10 27.61 -14.39
N GLU A 610 32.13 26.85 -14.02
CA GLU A 610 32.72 25.79 -14.87
C GLU A 610 31.67 24.74 -15.23
N LEU A 611 30.93 24.22 -14.23
CA LEU A 611 29.86 23.25 -14.45
C LEU A 611 28.74 23.77 -15.33
N TRP A 612 28.39 25.06 -15.21
CA TRP A 612 27.40 25.70 -16.08
C TRP A 612 27.77 25.58 -17.56
N GLN A 613 29.02 25.66 -17.87
CA GLN A 613 29.51 25.55 -19.25
C GLN A 613 29.58 24.10 -19.72
N GLN A 614 29.99 23.20 -18.84
CA GLN A 614 30.25 21.80 -19.16
C GLN A 614 29.02 20.91 -19.16
N GLU A 615 28.01 21.21 -18.33
CA GLU A 615 26.85 20.36 -18.07
C GLU A 615 25.52 21.10 -18.28
N PRO A 616 25.08 21.23 -19.54
CA PRO A 616 23.85 21.98 -19.89
C PRO A 616 22.60 21.49 -19.15
N GLU A 617 22.49 20.17 -18.91
CA GLU A 617 21.37 19.53 -18.24
C GLU A 617 21.22 19.91 -16.77
N ARG A 618 22.27 20.38 -16.12
CA ARG A 618 22.28 20.84 -14.72
C ARG A 618 22.19 22.35 -14.54
N ARG A 619 22.08 23.13 -15.61
CA ARG A 619 22.07 24.59 -15.55
C ARG A 619 21.02 25.17 -14.63
N HIS A 620 19.85 24.54 -14.54
CA HIS A 620 18.80 25.00 -13.65
C HIS A 620 19.23 24.94 -12.16
N LEU A 621 19.82 23.83 -11.72
CA LEU A 621 20.33 23.67 -10.35
C LEU A 621 21.52 24.59 -10.07
N ILE A 622 22.43 24.70 -11.04
CA ILE A 622 23.62 25.54 -10.90
C ILE A 622 23.23 27.02 -10.81
N ALA A 623 22.24 27.47 -11.59
CA ALA A 623 21.73 28.83 -11.52
C ALA A 623 21.17 29.16 -10.13
N LEU A 624 20.37 28.26 -9.55
CA LEU A 624 19.86 28.42 -8.19
C LEU A 624 20.99 28.47 -7.15
N GLY A 625 22.08 27.71 -7.41
CA GLY A 625 23.28 27.75 -6.61
C GLY A 625 24.01 29.10 -6.69
N LEU A 626 24.29 29.56 -7.88
CA LEU A 626 24.94 30.87 -8.12
C LEU A 626 24.08 32.04 -7.60
N ALA A 627 22.77 31.89 -7.61
CA ALA A 627 21.83 32.90 -7.13
C ALA A 627 21.92 33.16 -5.61
N GLN A 628 22.59 32.27 -4.84
CA GLN A 628 22.85 32.53 -3.41
C GLN A 628 23.89 33.66 -3.21
N LYS A 629 24.76 33.92 -4.24
CA LYS A 629 25.70 35.02 -4.28
C LYS A 629 25.57 35.70 -5.64
N PRO A 630 24.57 36.55 -5.87
CA PRO A 630 24.18 37.05 -7.22
C PRO A 630 25.05 38.18 -7.77
N ASP A 631 26.10 38.57 -7.06
CA ASP A 631 27.05 39.65 -7.43
C ASP A 631 28.30 39.12 -8.15
N GLY A 632 29.15 40.01 -8.55
CA GLY A 632 30.39 39.69 -9.27
C GLY A 632 30.13 39.00 -10.60
N GLU A 633 30.98 38.03 -10.96
CA GLU A 633 30.88 37.25 -12.21
C GLU A 633 29.64 36.35 -12.27
N ASN A 634 29.04 36.00 -11.10
CA ASN A 634 27.82 35.17 -11.07
C ASN A 634 26.64 35.87 -11.72
N TRP A 635 26.60 37.20 -11.70
CA TRP A 635 25.53 37.98 -12.28
C TRP A 635 25.33 37.69 -13.77
N ASP A 636 26.41 37.63 -14.58
CA ASP A 636 26.33 37.31 -15.99
C ASP A 636 25.73 35.93 -16.27
N TYR A 637 26.08 34.94 -15.42
CA TYR A 637 25.51 33.57 -15.50
C TYR A 637 24.04 33.55 -15.13
N LEU A 638 23.63 34.35 -14.15
CA LEU A 638 22.22 34.46 -13.76
C LEU A 638 21.39 35.11 -14.86
N ILE A 639 21.90 36.15 -15.54
CA ILE A 639 21.23 36.72 -16.71
C ILE A 639 21.06 35.66 -17.82
N ARG A 640 22.10 34.88 -18.11
CA ARG A 640 22.03 33.79 -19.10
C ARG A 640 21.06 32.71 -18.68
N SER A 641 20.95 32.45 -17.39
CA SER A 641 20.06 31.40 -16.84
C SER A 641 18.58 31.68 -17.05
N LEU A 642 18.19 32.96 -17.21
CA LEU A 642 16.82 33.33 -17.50
C LEU A 642 16.30 32.74 -18.83
N ASN A 643 17.22 32.32 -19.73
CA ASN A 643 16.85 31.67 -20.99
C ASN A 643 16.56 30.17 -20.84
N VAL A 644 16.94 29.55 -19.71
CA VAL A 644 16.79 28.10 -19.46
C VAL A 644 15.91 27.80 -18.25
N LEU A 645 15.60 28.83 -17.46
CA LEU A 645 14.73 28.71 -16.30
C LEU A 645 13.30 29.09 -16.59
N ASP A 646 12.36 28.50 -15.88
CA ASP A 646 10.95 28.82 -15.93
C ASP A 646 10.32 28.75 -14.55
N GLY A 647 9.06 29.13 -14.45
CA GLY A 647 8.26 28.96 -13.25
C GLY A 647 8.88 29.59 -11.99
N GLU A 648 8.87 28.86 -10.90
CA GLU A 648 9.35 29.34 -9.60
C GLU A 648 10.88 29.46 -9.54
N GLU A 649 11.61 28.64 -10.30
CA GLU A 649 13.07 28.72 -10.37
C GLU A 649 13.53 30.05 -11.02
N ALA A 650 12.89 30.44 -12.12
CA ALA A 650 13.14 31.76 -12.76
C ALA A 650 12.78 32.90 -11.81
N MET A 651 11.65 32.79 -11.09
CA MET A 651 11.21 33.79 -10.13
C MET A 651 12.18 33.94 -8.96
N GLU A 652 12.78 32.82 -8.50
CA GLU A 652 13.80 32.87 -7.44
C GLU A 652 15.06 33.61 -7.90
N VAL A 653 15.55 33.30 -9.10
CA VAL A 653 16.71 34.04 -9.69
C VAL A 653 16.38 35.52 -9.84
N ILE A 654 15.18 35.87 -10.31
CA ILE A 654 14.75 37.28 -10.42
C ILE A 654 14.72 37.96 -9.06
N ARG A 655 14.22 37.32 -8.00
CA ARG A 655 14.25 37.85 -6.63
C ARG A 655 15.68 38.14 -6.18
N LYS A 656 16.63 37.25 -6.50
CA LYS A 656 18.04 37.42 -6.14
C LYS A 656 18.74 38.51 -6.95
N LEU A 657 18.52 38.56 -8.27
CA LEU A 657 19.03 39.66 -9.12
C LEU A 657 18.59 41.02 -8.64
N LYS A 658 17.37 41.13 -8.08
CA LYS A 658 16.85 42.35 -7.50
C LYS A 658 17.60 42.80 -6.23
N THR A 659 18.27 41.92 -5.52
CA THR A 659 19.01 42.25 -4.29
C THR A 659 20.33 42.96 -4.56
N VAL A 660 20.85 42.84 -5.78
CA VAL A 660 22.09 43.49 -6.21
C VAL A 660 21.79 44.74 -7.01
N ARG A 661 22.64 45.76 -6.87
CA ARG A 661 22.49 47.05 -7.56
C ARG A 661 23.22 47.06 -8.92
N ILE A 662 22.94 46.03 -9.73
CA ILE A 662 23.46 45.91 -11.09
C ILE A 662 22.29 45.99 -12.06
N ALA A 663 22.35 46.91 -13.00
CA ALA A 663 21.35 47.06 -14.06
C ALA A 663 21.95 46.67 -15.40
N THR A 664 21.11 46.26 -16.33
CA THR A 664 21.48 45.97 -17.71
C THR A 664 20.56 46.68 -18.69
N ASP A 665 21.12 47.12 -19.82
CA ASP A 665 20.41 47.62 -20.98
C ASP A 665 20.35 46.57 -22.11
N ASP A 666 20.81 45.33 -21.85
CA ASP A 666 20.74 44.22 -22.80
C ASP A 666 19.28 43.89 -23.16
N PRO A 667 18.90 44.14 -24.45
CA PRO A 667 17.55 43.87 -24.91
C PRO A 667 17.13 42.41 -24.74
N GLY A 668 18.08 41.45 -24.83
CA GLY A 668 17.82 40.04 -24.68
C GLY A 668 17.42 39.67 -23.27
N ALA A 669 18.19 40.16 -22.28
CA ALA A 669 17.89 39.96 -20.86
C ALA A 669 16.53 40.59 -20.46
N ILE A 670 16.29 41.83 -20.90
CA ILE A 670 15.01 42.52 -20.61
C ILE A 670 13.84 41.76 -21.23
N ARG A 671 13.99 41.34 -22.51
CA ARG A 671 12.97 40.52 -23.17
C ARG A 671 12.65 39.26 -22.40
N GLN A 672 13.65 38.52 -21.93
CA GLN A 672 13.47 37.27 -21.23
C GLN A 672 12.75 37.46 -19.88
N VAL A 673 13.08 38.54 -19.15
CA VAL A 673 12.37 38.89 -17.92
C VAL A 673 10.89 39.21 -18.19
N ILE A 674 10.60 39.90 -19.32
CA ILE A 674 9.22 40.16 -19.73
C ILE A 674 8.49 38.85 -20.07
N LEU A 675 9.13 37.91 -20.78
CA LEU A 675 8.55 36.61 -21.12
C LEU A 675 8.22 35.78 -19.87
N ILE A 676 9.13 35.76 -18.89
CA ILE A 676 8.89 35.11 -17.59
C ILE A 676 7.70 35.73 -16.86
N GLY A 677 7.59 37.06 -16.90
CA GLY A 677 6.47 37.78 -16.32
C GLY A 677 5.14 37.46 -17.01
N LEU A 678 5.13 37.37 -18.36
CA LEU A 678 3.95 36.99 -19.13
C LEU A 678 3.48 35.56 -18.80
N ARG A 679 4.41 34.60 -18.66
CA ARG A 679 4.09 33.25 -18.23
C ARG A 679 3.53 33.24 -16.80
N ALA A 680 4.17 33.95 -15.88
CA ALA A 680 3.69 34.05 -14.49
C ALA A 680 2.30 34.69 -14.42
N GLN A 681 2.01 35.72 -15.23
CA GLN A 681 0.70 36.33 -15.30
C GLN A 681 -0.36 35.37 -15.88
N ALA A 682 -0.01 34.62 -16.93
CA ALA A 682 -0.88 33.61 -17.52
C ALA A 682 -1.22 32.50 -16.52
N ASP A 683 -0.27 32.11 -15.64
CA ASP A 683 -0.43 31.13 -14.57
C ASP A 683 -1.14 31.69 -13.31
N GLY A 684 -1.54 32.96 -13.30
CA GLY A 684 -2.14 33.63 -12.15
C GLY A 684 -1.16 33.87 -10.97
N ARG A 685 0.15 33.75 -11.21
CA ARG A 685 1.19 34.00 -10.19
C ARG A 685 1.52 35.49 -10.07
N THR A 686 2.09 35.88 -8.93
CA THR A 686 2.54 37.26 -8.74
C THR A 686 3.68 37.62 -9.69
N ILE A 687 3.58 38.77 -10.32
CA ILE A 687 4.59 39.37 -11.23
C ILE A 687 5.41 40.46 -10.55
N ASP A 688 5.12 40.78 -9.27
CA ASP A 688 5.81 41.85 -8.55
C ASP A 688 7.34 41.81 -8.61
N PRO A 689 8.01 40.62 -8.45
CA PRO A 689 9.47 40.57 -8.57
C PRO A 689 9.99 40.94 -9.95
N VAL A 690 9.26 40.55 -11.02
CA VAL A 690 9.56 40.85 -12.43
C VAL A 690 9.46 42.32 -12.68
N GLU A 691 8.33 42.95 -12.30
CA GLU A 691 8.11 44.38 -12.47
C GLU A 691 9.15 45.23 -11.76
N GLN A 692 9.46 44.88 -10.49
CA GLN A 692 10.45 45.61 -9.71
C GLN A 692 11.86 45.51 -10.31
N LEU A 693 12.22 44.38 -10.92
CA LEU A 693 13.48 44.22 -11.62
C LEU A 693 13.49 45.04 -12.89
N LEU A 694 12.40 45.02 -13.69
CA LEU A 694 12.27 45.83 -14.93
C LEU A 694 12.30 47.32 -14.64
N VAL A 695 11.59 47.79 -13.63
CA VAL A 695 11.63 49.19 -13.17
C VAL A 695 13.07 49.61 -12.85
N TYR A 696 13.77 48.76 -12.09
CA TYR A 696 15.15 49.06 -11.73
C TYR A 696 16.12 49.11 -12.95
N TRP A 697 15.98 48.16 -13.89
CA TRP A 697 16.86 48.07 -15.04
C TRP A 697 16.60 49.20 -16.06
N THR A 698 15.32 49.52 -16.30
CA THR A 698 14.93 50.46 -17.36
C THR A 698 14.76 51.88 -16.90
N GLY A 699 14.67 52.11 -15.58
CA GLY A 699 14.37 53.42 -14.99
C GLY A 699 12.92 53.90 -15.24
N MET A 700 12.06 53.06 -15.80
CA MET A 700 10.66 53.42 -16.07
C MET A 700 9.84 53.40 -14.79
N GLU A 701 9.04 54.46 -14.56
CA GLU A 701 8.14 54.47 -13.39
C GLU A 701 7.04 53.44 -13.52
N ARG A 702 6.77 52.72 -12.40
CA ARG A 702 5.66 51.75 -12.32
C ARG A 702 4.33 52.48 -12.55
N PRO A 703 3.46 51.98 -13.43
CA PRO A 703 2.13 52.54 -13.58
C PRO A 703 1.31 52.35 -12.29
N GLN A 704 0.50 53.36 -11.94
CA GLN A 704 -0.34 53.34 -10.75
C GLN A 704 -1.54 52.39 -10.85
N ASP A 705 -1.89 51.89 -12.04
CA ASP A 705 -2.97 50.96 -12.32
C ASP A 705 -2.45 49.52 -12.36
N ALA A 706 -2.71 48.76 -11.33
CA ALA A 706 -2.17 47.42 -11.13
C ALA A 706 -2.70 46.30 -12.05
N GLN A 707 -3.64 46.61 -12.96
CA GLN A 707 -4.31 45.57 -13.78
C GLN A 707 -3.72 45.33 -15.19
N ALA A 708 -2.69 46.07 -15.63
CA ALA A 708 -2.24 45.97 -17.02
C ALA A 708 -0.73 45.84 -17.17
N SER A 709 -0.02 45.24 -16.24
CA SER A 709 1.42 45.46 -16.08
C SER A 709 2.27 44.82 -17.18
N MET A 710 2.10 43.56 -17.58
CA MET A 710 3.00 42.91 -18.54
C MET A 710 2.73 43.38 -19.97
N ASP A 711 1.49 43.64 -20.36
CA ASP A 711 1.13 44.23 -21.64
C ASP A 711 1.78 45.61 -21.85
N LEU A 712 1.98 46.38 -20.78
CA LEU A 712 2.68 47.63 -20.79
C LEU A 712 4.17 47.46 -21.12
N TRP A 713 4.81 46.45 -20.48
CA TRP A 713 6.20 46.13 -20.70
C TRP A 713 6.45 45.60 -22.11
N GLN A 714 5.53 44.83 -22.70
CA GLN A 714 5.58 44.40 -24.10
C GLN A 714 5.55 45.60 -25.05
N ARG A 715 4.59 46.53 -24.85
CA ARG A 715 4.49 47.73 -25.67
C ARG A 715 5.70 48.65 -25.51
N TRP A 716 6.21 48.79 -24.30
CA TRP A 716 7.43 49.55 -24.03
C TRP A 716 8.63 48.93 -24.76
N TYR A 717 8.79 47.59 -24.67
CA TYR A 717 9.90 46.90 -25.33
C TYR A 717 9.85 47.02 -26.85
N ALA A 718 8.71 46.83 -27.47
CA ALA A 718 8.52 46.98 -28.90
C ALA A 718 8.81 48.42 -29.39
N LYS A 719 8.53 49.43 -28.56
CA LYS A 719 8.80 50.83 -28.87
C LYS A 719 10.31 51.18 -28.76
N VAL A 720 10.96 50.64 -27.73
CA VAL A 720 12.39 50.94 -27.43
C VAL A 720 13.33 50.15 -28.31
N TYR A 721 12.96 48.90 -28.64
CA TYR A 721 13.78 47.96 -29.42
C TYR A 721 13.04 47.48 -30.68
N PRO A 722 12.68 48.35 -31.63
CA PRO A 722 11.84 47.98 -32.77
C PRO A 722 12.50 46.98 -33.73
N ASP A 723 13.84 46.91 -33.73
CA ASP A 723 14.63 45.99 -34.58
C ASP A 723 14.91 44.65 -33.93
N ARG A 724 14.35 44.38 -32.72
CA ARG A 724 14.49 43.13 -31.99
C ARG A 724 13.20 42.31 -32.01
N PRO A 725 13.29 40.94 -31.87
CA PRO A 725 12.10 40.14 -31.77
C PRO A 725 11.18 40.61 -30.64
N PRO A 726 9.86 40.67 -30.84
CA PRO A 726 8.94 41.15 -29.82
C PRO A 726 8.98 40.28 -28.58
N ALA A 727 8.64 40.83 -27.42
CA ALA A 727 8.49 40.10 -26.17
C ALA A 727 7.08 39.47 -26.11
N GLU A 728 6.87 38.41 -26.90
CA GLU A 728 5.62 37.68 -27.01
C GLU A 728 5.89 36.22 -26.71
N LEU A 729 4.89 35.55 -26.08
CA LEU A 729 4.98 34.11 -25.85
C LEU A 729 4.95 33.39 -27.21
N PRO A 730 5.76 32.34 -27.41
CA PRO A 730 5.79 31.64 -28.70
C PRO A 730 4.40 31.07 -29.02
N SER A 731 3.94 31.27 -30.24
CA SER A 731 2.80 30.58 -30.83
C SER A 731 3.22 29.13 -31.13
N GLY A 732 2.42 28.13 -30.73
CA GLY A 732 2.79 26.72 -30.63
C GLY A 732 3.06 25.96 -31.93
N GLU A 733 3.51 26.60 -33.01
CA GLU A 733 3.72 25.94 -34.30
C GLU A 733 5.09 25.26 -34.50
N GLU A 734 6.05 25.40 -33.56
CA GLU A 734 7.43 24.94 -33.77
C GLU A 734 8.08 24.18 -32.60
N SER A 735 7.37 23.79 -31.56
CA SER A 735 8.01 23.19 -30.36
C SER A 735 7.59 21.79 -30.09
N LYS A 736 8.54 20.92 -29.72
CA LYS A 736 8.26 19.69 -28.97
C LYS A 736 7.66 20.08 -27.62
N TRP A 737 6.54 19.52 -27.29
CA TRP A 737 5.76 19.86 -26.09
C TRP A 737 6.47 19.51 -24.77
N ASP A 738 6.65 20.49 -23.91
CA ASP A 738 6.95 20.33 -22.51
C ASP A 738 5.65 20.31 -21.69
N LEU A 739 5.60 19.49 -20.61
CA LEU A 739 4.38 19.35 -19.79
C LEU A 739 3.94 20.69 -19.19
N ASP A 740 4.87 21.44 -18.62
CA ASP A 740 4.54 22.70 -17.96
C ASP A 740 4.12 23.78 -18.95
N GLU A 741 4.64 23.74 -20.16
CA GLU A 741 4.19 24.60 -21.28
C GLU A 741 2.74 24.28 -21.67
N LEU A 742 2.42 23.00 -21.87
CA LEU A 742 1.06 22.57 -22.19
C LEU A 742 0.07 22.87 -21.05
N VAL A 743 0.45 22.62 -19.80
CA VAL A 743 -0.39 22.92 -18.64
C VAL A 743 -0.69 24.42 -18.56
N ARG A 744 0.32 25.28 -18.74
CA ARG A 744 0.11 26.74 -18.76
C ARG A 744 -0.85 27.17 -19.86
N TYR A 745 -0.73 26.58 -21.04
CA TYR A 745 -1.64 26.90 -22.13
C TYR A 745 -3.06 26.45 -21.88
N ILE A 746 -3.28 25.19 -21.51
CA ILE A 746 -4.63 24.64 -21.31
C ILE A 746 -5.38 25.28 -20.13
N GLU A 747 -4.66 25.85 -19.16
CA GLU A 747 -5.22 26.59 -18.04
C GLU A 747 -5.46 28.07 -18.36
N SER A 748 -4.91 28.59 -19.45
CA SER A 748 -5.17 29.95 -19.94
C SER A 748 -6.59 30.11 -20.48
N ASP A 749 -7.05 31.36 -20.63
CA ASP A 749 -8.36 31.68 -21.20
C ASP A 749 -8.55 31.14 -22.63
N SER A 750 -7.49 30.99 -23.40
CA SER A 750 -7.51 30.40 -24.75
C SER A 750 -7.59 28.88 -24.68
N GLY A 751 -6.77 28.24 -23.86
CA GLY A 751 -6.74 26.78 -23.74
C GLY A 751 -7.97 26.15 -23.04
N ARG A 752 -8.75 26.97 -22.29
CA ARG A 752 -10.03 26.52 -21.69
C ARG A 752 -11.17 26.46 -22.72
N LYS A 753 -11.01 27.00 -23.91
CA LYS A 753 -12.05 27.15 -24.97
C LYS A 753 -12.02 26.05 -26.03
N GLY A 754 -11.44 24.88 -25.73
CA GLY A 754 -11.39 23.76 -26.67
C GLY A 754 -12.80 23.32 -27.13
N ASP A 755 -12.91 22.92 -28.41
CA ASP A 755 -14.14 22.49 -29.07
C ASP A 755 -14.21 20.92 -29.03
N PRO A 756 -15.13 20.32 -28.29
CA PRO A 756 -15.24 18.86 -28.23
C PRO A 756 -15.57 18.17 -29.56
N LYS A 757 -16.21 18.87 -30.52
CA LYS A 757 -16.48 18.30 -31.84
C LYS A 757 -15.21 18.17 -32.68
N ARG A 758 -14.37 19.21 -32.70
CA ARG A 758 -13.04 19.13 -33.34
C ARG A 758 -12.16 18.16 -32.58
N GLY A 759 -12.27 18.10 -31.25
CA GLY A 759 -11.52 17.17 -30.39
C GLY A 759 -11.76 15.71 -30.72
N GLN A 760 -12.93 15.31 -31.19
CA GLN A 760 -13.18 13.97 -31.70
C GLN A 760 -12.34 13.63 -32.94
N GLU A 761 -12.17 14.59 -33.85
CA GLU A 761 -11.30 14.41 -35.02
C GLU A 761 -9.84 14.33 -34.59
N VAL A 762 -9.43 15.16 -33.63
CA VAL A 762 -8.07 15.13 -33.04
C VAL A 762 -7.80 13.81 -32.32
N TYR A 763 -8.77 13.24 -31.59
CA TYR A 763 -8.67 11.95 -30.94
C TYR A 763 -8.30 10.83 -31.91
N THR A 764 -8.84 10.89 -33.13
CA THR A 764 -8.49 9.95 -34.23
C THR A 764 -7.15 10.32 -34.86
N LYS A 765 -6.88 11.61 -35.12
CA LYS A 765 -5.62 12.12 -35.68
C LYS A 765 -4.41 11.78 -34.81
N ALA A 766 -4.54 11.89 -33.50
CA ALA A 766 -3.52 11.56 -32.50
C ALA A 766 -3.41 10.04 -32.21
N GLN A 767 -4.14 9.21 -32.97
CA GLN A 767 -4.14 7.75 -32.89
C GLN A 767 -4.66 7.19 -31.51
N CYS A 768 -5.26 8.02 -30.68
CA CYS A 768 -5.84 7.59 -29.40
C CYS A 768 -6.88 6.48 -29.59
N ALA A 769 -7.73 6.60 -30.63
CA ALA A 769 -8.78 5.66 -30.98
C ALA A 769 -8.25 4.25 -31.38
N ALA A 770 -6.97 4.15 -31.75
CA ALA A 770 -6.36 2.85 -32.09
C ALA A 770 -6.21 1.91 -30.88
N CYS A 771 -6.14 2.49 -29.66
CA CYS A 771 -5.93 1.74 -28.43
C CYS A 771 -7.00 2.00 -27.38
N HIS A 772 -7.59 3.20 -27.35
CA HIS A 772 -8.52 3.61 -26.29
C HIS A 772 -9.94 3.78 -26.83
N ARG A 773 -10.88 3.32 -26.03
CA ARG A 773 -12.30 3.59 -26.21
C ARG A 773 -12.69 4.89 -25.49
N PHE A 774 -13.49 5.72 -26.17
CA PHE A 774 -14.21 6.87 -25.58
C PHE A 774 -15.64 6.92 -26.13
N GLY A 775 -16.63 6.67 -25.31
CA GLY A 775 -18.00 6.43 -25.74
C GLY A 775 -18.11 5.25 -26.69
N ASP A 776 -18.58 5.50 -27.91
CA ASP A 776 -18.71 4.47 -28.96
C ASP A 776 -17.53 4.44 -29.94
N LEU A 777 -16.52 5.30 -29.77
CA LEU A 777 -15.37 5.44 -30.65
C LEU A 777 -14.12 4.81 -30.02
N GLY A 778 -13.40 4.01 -30.83
CA GLY A 778 -12.08 3.48 -30.50
C GLY A 778 -12.08 2.02 -30.05
N ASP A 779 -10.87 1.50 -29.78
CA ASP A 779 -10.60 0.10 -29.43
C ASP A 779 -10.39 -0.08 -27.89
N SER A 780 -10.38 -1.31 -27.42
CA SER A 780 -10.27 -1.67 -26.00
C SER A 780 -8.92 -2.31 -25.64
N VAL A 781 -7.86 -1.93 -26.33
CA VAL A 781 -6.48 -2.40 -26.03
C VAL A 781 -5.92 -1.69 -24.80
N GLY A 782 -6.16 -0.39 -24.69
CA GLY A 782 -5.82 0.44 -23.55
C GLY A 782 -7.03 0.70 -22.64
N PRO A 783 -6.84 1.45 -21.55
CA PRO A 783 -7.94 1.87 -20.68
C PRO A 783 -9.08 2.58 -21.42
N ASP A 784 -10.32 2.31 -21.02
CA ASP A 784 -11.49 3.08 -21.47
C ASP A 784 -11.45 4.49 -20.88
N LEU A 785 -11.45 5.49 -21.75
CA LEU A 785 -11.35 6.90 -21.39
C LEU A 785 -12.72 7.58 -21.19
N THR A 786 -13.84 6.89 -21.37
CA THR A 786 -15.21 7.48 -21.31
C THR A 786 -15.48 8.20 -19.99
N ALA A 787 -14.88 7.75 -18.89
CA ALA A 787 -15.04 8.36 -17.58
C ALA A 787 -13.76 9.06 -17.07
N ILE A 788 -12.82 9.37 -17.95
CA ILE A 788 -11.52 9.94 -17.58
C ILE A 788 -11.67 11.26 -16.82
N SER A 789 -12.60 12.10 -17.19
CA SER A 789 -12.87 13.40 -16.57
C SER A 789 -13.31 13.34 -15.09
N ARG A 790 -13.78 12.19 -14.64
CA ARG A 790 -14.15 11.96 -13.22
C ARG A 790 -12.95 11.56 -12.37
N ARG A 791 -11.81 11.26 -12.97
CA ARG A 791 -10.67 10.58 -12.32
C ARG A 791 -9.36 11.33 -12.47
N PHE A 792 -9.19 12.08 -13.55
CA PHE A 792 -7.97 12.80 -13.89
C PHE A 792 -8.24 14.26 -14.20
N THR A 793 -7.38 15.13 -13.73
CA THR A 793 -7.32 16.55 -14.10
C THR A 793 -6.70 16.69 -15.51
N ARG A 794 -6.77 17.88 -16.08
CA ARG A 794 -6.10 18.19 -17.36
C ARG A 794 -4.60 17.94 -17.28
N ARG A 795 -3.97 18.34 -16.20
CA ARG A 795 -2.52 18.12 -15.98
C ARG A 795 -2.17 16.65 -15.95
N GLU A 796 -2.88 15.85 -15.15
CA GLU A 796 -2.63 14.40 -15.03
C GLU A 796 -2.91 13.67 -16.35
N THR A 797 -3.90 14.12 -17.13
CA THR A 797 -4.17 13.57 -18.46
C THR A 797 -3.03 13.87 -19.43
N LEU A 798 -2.54 15.11 -19.47
CA LEU A 798 -1.38 15.47 -20.28
C LEU A 798 -0.11 14.73 -19.85
N GLU A 799 0.16 14.65 -18.56
CA GLU A 799 1.31 13.91 -18.02
C GLU A 799 1.27 12.44 -18.47
N SER A 800 0.10 11.81 -18.41
CA SER A 800 -0.08 10.42 -18.85
C SER A 800 0.11 10.24 -20.36
N ILE A 801 -0.16 11.25 -21.17
CA ILE A 801 0.05 11.21 -22.63
C ILE A 801 1.52 11.49 -22.99
N LEU A 802 2.14 12.46 -22.35
CA LEU A 802 3.54 12.83 -22.59
C LEU A 802 4.54 11.81 -22.05
N TYR A 803 4.23 11.25 -20.89
CA TYR A 803 5.10 10.31 -20.16
C TYR A 803 4.40 8.97 -19.88
N PRO A 804 4.03 8.23 -20.93
CA PRO A 804 3.19 7.03 -20.78
C PRO A 804 3.84 5.88 -20.02
N ALA A 805 5.16 5.96 -19.77
CA ALA A 805 5.91 5.00 -18.95
C ALA A 805 6.07 5.43 -17.48
N HIS A 806 5.60 6.62 -17.08
CA HIS A 806 5.83 7.17 -15.74
C HIS A 806 4.95 6.49 -14.68
N VAL A 807 3.68 6.21 -15.01
CA VAL A 807 2.75 5.47 -14.15
C VAL A 807 2.01 4.43 -14.99
N ILE A 808 2.48 3.19 -14.95
CA ILE A 808 1.87 2.09 -15.70
C ILE A 808 1.18 1.16 -14.71
N SER A 809 -0.10 0.85 -14.96
CA SER A 809 -0.76 -0.28 -14.27
C SER A 809 -0.10 -1.60 -14.70
N ASP A 810 0.15 -2.51 -13.75
CA ASP A 810 0.80 -3.80 -13.98
C ASP A 810 0.23 -4.59 -15.17
N GLN A 811 -1.04 -4.40 -15.48
CA GLN A 811 -1.74 -5.06 -16.61
C GLN A 811 -1.38 -4.50 -17.97
N TYR A 812 -0.93 -3.25 -18.04
CA TYR A 812 -0.52 -2.58 -19.27
C TYR A 812 1.00 -2.42 -19.37
N MET A 813 1.73 -3.08 -18.44
CA MET A 813 3.18 -3.13 -18.46
C MET A 813 3.65 -4.11 -19.52
N ASN A 814 4.51 -3.63 -20.41
CA ASN A 814 5.12 -4.50 -21.41
C ASN A 814 5.98 -5.58 -20.75
N LYS A 815 6.03 -6.73 -21.42
CA LYS A 815 7.03 -7.77 -21.15
C LYS A 815 7.95 -7.95 -22.35
N LYS A 816 9.15 -8.40 -22.07
CA LYS A 816 10.15 -8.75 -23.06
C LYS A 816 10.21 -10.26 -23.14
N VAL A 817 9.81 -10.82 -24.28
CA VAL A 817 9.85 -12.25 -24.54
C VAL A 817 11.08 -12.55 -25.39
N LEU A 818 11.99 -13.35 -24.85
CA LEU A 818 13.13 -13.88 -25.57
C LEU A 818 12.79 -15.29 -26.06
N THR A 819 13.11 -15.56 -27.32
CA THR A 819 12.91 -16.90 -27.90
C THR A 819 14.24 -17.65 -28.00
N LEU A 820 14.18 -18.97 -28.04
CA LEU A 820 15.34 -19.87 -28.17
C LEU A 820 16.14 -19.62 -29.46
N ASP A 821 15.53 -19.08 -30.51
CA ASP A 821 16.20 -18.65 -31.75
C ASP A 821 16.80 -17.24 -31.68
N GLY A 822 16.78 -16.60 -30.49
CA GLY A 822 17.38 -15.28 -30.20
C GLY A 822 16.56 -14.07 -30.64
N LYS A 823 15.29 -14.25 -31.02
CA LYS A 823 14.41 -13.10 -31.27
C LYS A 823 13.90 -12.51 -29.97
N VAL A 824 13.62 -11.21 -30.02
CA VAL A 824 13.11 -10.45 -28.88
C VAL A 824 11.81 -9.76 -29.27
N TYR A 825 10.74 -10.05 -28.54
CA TYR A 825 9.47 -9.39 -28.71
C TYR A 825 9.17 -8.55 -27.47
N VAL A 826 8.60 -7.36 -27.66
CA VAL A 826 8.21 -6.47 -26.57
C VAL A 826 6.76 -6.07 -26.75
N GLY A 827 5.94 -6.27 -25.72
CA GLY A 827 4.52 -5.95 -25.77
C GLY A 827 3.73 -6.47 -24.59
N LEU A 828 2.42 -6.34 -24.66
CA LEU A 828 1.50 -7.01 -23.73
C LEU A 828 1.49 -8.51 -24.08
N VAL A 829 1.80 -9.33 -23.08
CA VAL A 829 1.86 -10.78 -23.23
C VAL A 829 0.64 -11.40 -22.58
N SER A 830 -0.11 -12.18 -23.34
CA SER A 830 -1.21 -13.01 -22.87
C SER A 830 -1.03 -14.45 -23.34
N ASP A 831 -1.47 -15.40 -22.52
CA ASP A 831 -1.61 -16.80 -22.92
C ASP A 831 -2.87 -16.93 -23.81
N ASP A 832 -2.74 -17.49 -25.00
CA ASP A 832 -3.87 -17.66 -25.92
C ASP A 832 -4.69 -18.95 -25.63
N GLY A 833 -4.29 -19.72 -24.61
CA GLY A 833 -4.95 -20.96 -24.21
C GLY A 833 -4.70 -22.17 -25.13
N THR A 834 -3.86 -21.99 -26.14
CA THR A 834 -3.50 -23.06 -27.12
C THR A 834 -2.06 -23.55 -26.94
N GLY A 835 -1.33 -23.05 -25.93
CA GLY A 835 0.08 -23.33 -25.67
C GLY A 835 1.02 -22.38 -26.41
N SER A 836 0.54 -21.16 -26.67
CA SER A 836 1.32 -20.08 -27.27
C SER A 836 1.10 -18.77 -26.53
N LEU A 837 2.11 -17.91 -26.50
CA LEU A 837 2.01 -16.55 -26.02
C LEU A 837 1.60 -15.61 -27.16
N ALA A 838 0.51 -14.88 -26.97
CA ALA A 838 0.13 -13.77 -27.82
C ALA A 838 0.79 -12.48 -27.31
N ILE A 839 1.67 -11.91 -28.12
CA ILE A 839 2.42 -10.69 -27.79
C ILE A 839 1.86 -9.55 -28.65
N ARG A 840 1.27 -8.54 -28.02
CA ARG A 840 0.70 -7.36 -28.66
C ARG A 840 1.67 -6.19 -28.56
N ASP A 841 2.15 -5.68 -29.68
CA ASP A 841 3.08 -4.56 -29.73
C ASP A 841 2.37 -3.19 -29.69
N SER A 842 3.17 -2.11 -29.63
CA SER A 842 2.68 -0.72 -29.60
C SER A 842 1.96 -0.26 -30.88
N ARG A 843 1.99 -1.06 -31.94
CA ARG A 843 1.25 -0.84 -33.19
C ARG A 843 -0.04 -1.66 -33.26
N ASN A 844 -0.43 -2.26 -32.14
CA ASN A 844 -1.59 -3.14 -32.01
C ASN A 844 -1.47 -4.44 -32.85
N GLN A 845 -0.25 -4.84 -33.26
CA GLN A 845 -0.02 -6.09 -33.96
C GLN A 845 0.19 -7.22 -32.95
N VAL A 846 -0.45 -8.36 -33.18
CA VAL A 846 -0.33 -9.54 -32.32
C VAL A 846 0.60 -10.54 -32.99
N THR A 847 1.66 -10.94 -32.30
CA THR A 847 2.57 -12.02 -32.68
C THR A 847 2.34 -13.19 -31.75
N SER A 848 2.05 -14.38 -32.28
CA SER A 848 1.96 -15.59 -31.48
C SER A 848 3.32 -16.29 -31.46
N VAL A 849 3.77 -16.73 -30.29
CA VAL A 849 5.02 -17.47 -30.06
C VAL A 849 4.67 -18.73 -29.28
N ASP A 850 5.05 -19.91 -29.81
CA ASP A 850 4.82 -21.18 -29.13
C ASP A 850 5.58 -21.19 -27.77
N ASP A 851 4.95 -21.66 -26.70
CA ASP A 851 5.55 -21.73 -25.36
C ASP A 851 6.87 -22.54 -25.36
N GLN A 852 7.00 -23.52 -26.26
CA GLN A 852 8.23 -24.31 -26.40
C GLN A 852 9.39 -23.52 -27.01
N ASP A 853 9.11 -22.46 -27.75
CA ASP A 853 10.11 -21.57 -28.35
C ASP A 853 10.51 -20.42 -27.43
N VAL A 854 9.86 -20.25 -26.27
CA VAL A 854 10.16 -19.16 -25.29
C VAL A 854 11.32 -19.56 -24.39
N ASP A 855 12.38 -18.77 -24.40
CA ASP A 855 13.51 -18.91 -23.46
C ASP A 855 13.22 -18.19 -22.12
N GLN A 856 12.83 -16.91 -22.19
CA GLN A 856 12.55 -16.10 -21.01
C GLN A 856 11.45 -15.07 -21.27
N VAL A 857 10.65 -14.77 -20.23
CA VAL A 857 9.73 -13.65 -20.17
C VAL A 857 10.16 -12.71 -19.05
N LEU A 858 10.66 -11.54 -19.42
CA LEU A 858 11.17 -10.55 -18.47
C LEU A 858 10.23 -9.35 -18.38
N PRO A 859 10.06 -8.74 -17.20
CA PRO A 859 9.36 -7.47 -17.10
C PRO A 859 10.10 -6.37 -17.87
N ASN A 860 9.35 -5.46 -18.48
CA ASN A 860 9.89 -4.30 -19.17
C ASN A 860 9.13 -3.05 -18.75
N ASN A 861 9.84 -2.09 -18.15
CA ASN A 861 9.27 -0.85 -17.61
C ASN A 861 8.86 0.16 -18.70
N SER A 862 8.46 -0.31 -19.88
CA SER A 862 7.92 0.54 -20.94
C SER A 862 6.40 0.36 -21.07
N SER A 863 5.71 1.43 -21.44
CA SER A 863 4.29 1.40 -21.79
C SER A 863 4.07 0.88 -23.20
N ILE A 864 2.93 0.22 -23.44
CA ILE A 864 2.46 -0.07 -24.81
C ILE A 864 2.04 1.22 -25.52
N MET A 865 1.61 2.26 -24.79
CA MET A 865 1.28 3.56 -25.34
C MET A 865 2.57 4.25 -25.82
N PRO A 866 2.68 4.61 -27.09
CA PRO A 866 3.86 5.31 -27.61
C PRO A 866 3.95 6.74 -27.09
N ALA A 867 5.18 7.25 -26.95
CA ALA A 867 5.43 8.67 -26.69
C ALA A 867 5.28 9.49 -27.98
N GLY A 868 5.16 10.83 -27.86
CA GLY A 868 5.14 11.75 -29.00
C GLY A 868 3.79 11.85 -29.74
N LEU A 869 2.72 11.33 -29.17
CA LEU A 869 1.39 11.36 -29.80
C LEU A 869 0.84 12.77 -30.01
N LEU A 870 1.33 13.74 -29.24
CA LEU A 870 0.93 15.16 -29.37
C LEU A 870 1.86 15.97 -30.28
N ASP A 871 3.00 15.42 -30.76
CA ASP A 871 4.04 16.19 -31.44
C ASP A 871 3.55 16.81 -32.76
N ASN A 872 2.55 16.21 -33.42
CA ASN A 872 1.96 16.69 -34.67
C ASN A 872 0.66 17.49 -34.46
N LEU A 873 0.35 17.90 -33.23
CA LEU A 873 -0.83 18.66 -32.88
C LEU A 873 -0.43 20.11 -32.56
N SER A 874 -1.32 21.07 -32.88
CA SER A 874 -1.23 22.45 -32.38
C SER A 874 -1.76 22.53 -30.93
N LEU A 875 -1.44 23.62 -30.22
CA LEU A 875 -1.97 23.90 -28.89
C LEU A 875 -3.50 23.90 -28.83
N ASP A 876 -4.13 24.49 -29.85
CA ASP A 876 -5.60 24.51 -29.98
C ASP A 876 -6.16 23.10 -30.16
N GLU A 877 -5.52 22.25 -30.97
CA GLU A 877 -5.93 20.86 -31.14
C GLU A 877 -5.78 20.05 -29.85
N ILE A 878 -4.73 20.30 -29.07
CA ILE A 878 -4.56 19.65 -27.74
C ILE A 878 -5.67 20.10 -26.79
N SER A 879 -6.05 21.38 -26.82
CA SER A 879 -7.16 21.89 -26.04
C SER A 879 -8.50 21.28 -26.49
N ASP A 880 -8.72 21.13 -27.79
CA ASP A 880 -9.90 20.50 -28.38
C ASP A 880 -9.98 19.00 -27.96
N LEU A 881 -8.84 18.30 -27.98
CA LEU A 881 -8.74 16.92 -27.51
C LEU A 881 -9.15 16.77 -26.04
N LEU A 882 -8.63 17.64 -25.16
CA LEU A 882 -8.98 17.61 -23.74
C LEU A 882 -10.44 18.00 -23.49
N ALA A 883 -11.00 18.92 -24.29
CA ALA A 883 -12.40 19.26 -24.26
C ALA A 883 -13.29 18.08 -24.69
N TYR A 884 -12.87 17.31 -25.71
CA TYR A 884 -13.58 16.09 -26.13
C TYR A 884 -13.56 15.03 -25.05
N LEU A 885 -12.44 14.81 -24.39
CA LEU A 885 -12.31 13.89 -23.25
C LEU A 885 -13.06 14.37 -22.01
N GLY A 886 -13.63 15.58 -22.03
CA GLY A 886 -14.43 16.14 -20.94
C GLY A 886 -13.61 16.43 -19.68
N VAL A 887 -12.28 16.56 -19.79
CA VAL A 887 -11.41 16.82 -18.65
C VAL A 887 -11.52 18.30 -18.25
N LEU A 888 -12.09 18.56 -17.09
CA LEU A 888 -12.29 19.90 -16.55
C LEU A 888 -10.98 20.51 -16.02
N PRO A 889 -10.81 21.85 -16.01
CA PRO A 889 -9.72 22.49 -15.28
C PRO A 889 -9.82 22.14 -13.80
N ALA A 890 -8.68 22.12 -13.09
CA ALA A 890 -8.64 21.93 -11.65
C ALA A 890 -9.59 22.94 -10.98
N ILE A 891 -10.54 22.45 -10.19
CA ILE A 891 -11.39 23.31 -9.37
C ILE A 891 -10.47 23.91 -8.31
N GLU A 892 -10.33 25.24 -8.28
CA GLU A 892 -9.80 25.94 -7.13
C GLU A 892 -10.61 25.48 -5.92
N VAL A 893 -10.00 24.70 -5.03
CA VAL A 893 -10.57 24.40 -3.72
C VAL A 893 -10.56 25.73 -2.98
N ALA A 894 -11.69 26.43 -3.05
CA ALA A 894 -11.94 27.62 -2.23
C ALA A 894 -11.60 27.22 -0.79
N SER A 895 -10.62 27.90 -0.23
CA SER A 895 -10.23 27.79 1.17
C SER A 895 -11.49 27.98 2.04
N ARG A 896 -11.98 26.90 2.63
CA ARG A 896 -12.99 26.94 3.69
C ARG A 896 -12.35 27.47 4.97
N ASP A 897 -11.97 28.76 4.93
CA ASP A 897 -11.73 29.56 6.12
C ASP A 897 -12.59 30.81 5.98
N ASP A 898 -13.85 30.70 6.36
CA ASP A 898 -14.67 31.79 6.95
C ASP A 898 -16.13 31.29 7.06
N GLN A 899 -16.41 30.51 8.09
CA GLN A 899 -17.74 30.46 8.71
C GLN A 899 -17.66 29.81 10.10
N THR A 900 -17.00 30.50 11.02
CA THR A 900 -17.24 30.33 12.45
C THR A 900 -17.34 31.71 13.11
N SER A 901 -18.45 32.40 12.86
CA SER A 901 -18.99 33.40 13.80
C SER A 901 -20.44 33.66 13.42
N ALA A 902 -21.36 32.93 14.02
CA ALA A 902 -22.69 33.35 14.46
C ALA A 902 -23.63 32.16 14.70
N LYS A 903 -23.87 31.93 15.96
CA LYS A 903 -24.89 31.20 16.71
C LYS A 903 -24.50 29.86 17.28
#